data_9cd568a54a73742126be239af4144a97
#
_entry.id   9cd568a54a73742126be239af4144a97
#
_cell.length_a   1.000
_cell.length_b   1.000
_cell.length_c   1.000
_cell.angle_alpha   90.00
_cell.angle_beta   90.00
_cell.angle_gamma   90.00
#
_symmetry.space_group_name_H-M   'P 1'
#
loop_
_entity.id
_entity.type
_entity.pdbx_description
1 polymer ?
#
loop_
_entity_poly.entity_id
_entity_poly.type
_entity_poly.pdbx_seq_one_letter_code
_entity_poly.pdbx_strand_id
1 'polypeptide(L)'
;MSQTIAAPPTVRLDSDVIGKPINRTDGPAKVSGAAKYAAEFGVTGPLWYGYIVSSPVAKGKIIKIHAAEVLAIPGVQRVFSHENVPSLAWFDRNYKDDVAPGGSPFRPLHEPEIMFSQQPVALVVAETFELARYAASVLRIEYDVEEFNTDLAAAAPKAFEAPKGKTGFLPPPKPKGDMEQAYADAPHKMAGEYVHHAQHHNPMELFGTTVDWLGDGKKMKIYDKTQGAPNVQQYIAKIFGLSKEEARIISKFTGGGFGAGLRPQYQVFLAVMAALELEHSIRVVMTRSQMFSLGHRPHTVQNIRLASDDQGYLQAMEHNALGETSQFENETETVVNWSGISYTVPNSQFDYKLAKIDVNTPADMRAPGAATGNFAIESAIDELSYKAGKDPLDFRLLNYTYSDPTENKPFSSKRLDDCYHEGAARFGWEQRNPAPRSMRDGNLLVGWGVAAGCWDASMQKAEAKAVISANGHLTVRSATNDQGAGTYVIMTQMAAQTLGLPMAQVTFELGDTEMPAAPIQGGSWTANSVGAAVQNACQELGKKLLKLAQQLDDSPLAGVNFEDVQFADGHIRANEDISRTVAIADILAASGEAKIEADGKAGPNPINMLKYSMHSHNAAFVEVKVDEDLGTVHVTRVVNAVAAGRIMNPKTARSQVLGGTVWGISMALMEEAYLNNDLGRYINHNYAEYHIPVNADIHKIDVIFVEEEDDIASPIGVKGVGEIGMLGVAAAIANAVYHATGKRVRELPLTIDKLL
;
A
#
# COMPACT_ATOMS: atom_id res chain seq x y z
N MET A 1 -10.56 -30.44 32.58
CA MET A 1 -11.20 -29.14 32.89
C MET A 1 -10.31 -28.08 32.28
N SER A 2 -10.72 -27.57 31.11
CA SER A 2 -10.01 -26.52 30.40
C SER A 2 -10.43 -25.19 31.02
N GLN A 3 -9.52 -24.49 31.67
CA GLN A 3 -9.74 -23.11 32.08
C GLN A 3 -9.71 -22.24 30.83
N THR A 4 -10.87 -21.75 30.46
CA THR A 4 -11.03 -20.67 29.48
C THR A 4 -10.43 -19.40 30.12
N ILE A 5 -9.25 -18.98 29.68
CA ILE A 5 -8.72 -17.66 30.03
C ILE A 5 -9.64 -16.65 29.30
N ALA A 6 -10.49 -15.98 30.06
CA ALA A 6 -11.29 -14.87 29.53
C ALA A 6 -10.32 -13.80 28.99
N ALA A 7 -10.60 -13.29 27.81
CA ALA A 7 -9.92 -12.10 27.30
C ALA A 7 -10.09 -10.98 28.35
N PRO A 8 -9.04 -10.17 28.58
CA PRO A 8 -9.18 -9.03 29.51
C PRO A 8 -10.34 -8.16 29.02
N PRO A 9 -11.16 -7.62 29.93
CA PRO A 9 -12.27 -6.77 29.54
C PRO A 9 -11.73 -5.59 28.73
N THR A 10 -12.21 -5.46 27.49
CA THR A 10 -11.98 -4.29 26.66
C THR A 10 -12.57 -3.10 27.39
N VAL A 11 -11.71 -2.24 27.93
CA VAL A 11 -12.13 -0.96 28.48
C VAL A 11 -12.74 -0.19 27.31
N ARG A 12 -14.06 -0.06 27.26
CA ARG A 12 -14.75 0.86 26.34
C ARG A 12 -14.29 2.26 26.70
N LEU A 13 -13.36 2.75 25.89
CA LEU A 13 -12.92 4.12 25.95
C LEU A 13 -14.00 4.96 25.26
N ASP A 14 -14.92 5.55 25.98
CA ASP A 14 -15.76 6.64 25.50
C ASP A 14 -14.85 7.83 25.24
N SER A 15 -14.43 7.97 24.00
CA SER A 15 -13.31 8.82 23.69
C SER A 15 -13.71 10.17 23.18
N ASP A 16 -13.12 11.16 23.78
CA ASP A 16 -13.19 12.52 23.28
C ASP A 16 -12.31 12.78 22.04
N VAL A 17 -11.45 11.88 21.58
CA VAL A 17 -10.52 12.11 20.46
C VAL A 17 -10.52 11.04 19.35
N ILE A 18 -10.68 9.73 19.66
CA ILE A 18 -10.80 8.70 18.61
C ILE A 18 -12.20 8.77 18.00
N GLY A 19 -12.26 8.65 16.64
CA GLY A 19 -13.50 8.83 15.89
C GLY A 19 -13.81 10.30 15.55
N LYS A 20 -13.03 11.27 16.08
CA LYS A 20 -13.20 12.69 15.74
C LYS A 20 -12.34 13.12 14.56
N PRO A 21 -12.81 14.04 13.70
CA PRO A 21 -12.11 14.51 12.50
C PRO A 21 -11.03 15.54 12.85
N ILE A 22 -10.04 15.14 13.64
CA ILE A 22 -8.93 16.00 14.05
C ILE A 22 -8.01 16.30 12.85
N ASN A 23 -7.51 17.53 12.79
CA ASN A 23 -6.56 17.94 11.77
C ASN A 23 -5.22 17.21 11.93
N ARG A 24 -4.53 17.00 10.80
CA ARG A 24 -3.18 16.44 10.81
C ARG A 24 -2.24 17.27 11.67
N THR A 25 -1.53 16.63 12.60
CA THR A 25 -0.49 17.27 13.43
C THR A 25 0.73 17.66 12.60
N ASP A 26 1.01 16.93 11.52
CA ASP A 26 2.07 17.17 10.56
C ASP A 26 1.71 18.18 9.45
N GLY A 27 0.44 18.57 9.34
CA GLY A 27 -0.08 19.47 8.32
C GLY A 27 0.62 20.83 8.25
N PRO A 28 0.79 21.55 9.38
CA PRO A 28 1.48 22.84 9.38
C PRO A 28 2.90 22.77 8.82
N ALA A 29 3.68 21.74 9.18
CA ALA A 29 5.03 21.57 8.66
C ALA A 29 5.05 21.32 7.14
N LYS A 30 4.07 20.56 6.63
CA LYS A 30 3.96 20.27 5.19
C LYS A 30 3.59 21.50 4.36
N VAL A 31 2.59 22.27 4.78
CA VAL A 31 2.12 23.43 4.00
C VAL A 31 3.04 24.65 4.10
N SER A 32 3.91 24.71 5.12
CA SER A 32 4.89 25.78 5.28
C SER A 32 6.27 25.46 4.68
N GLY A 33 6.46 24.24 4.15
CA GLY A 33 7.76 23.77 3.65
C GLY A 33 8.77 23.41 4.76
N ALA A 34 8.33 23.32 6.02
CA ALA A 34 9.17 22.90 7.13
C ALA A 34 9.37 21.37 7.20
N ALA A 35 8.48 20.58 6.59
CA ALA A 35 8.66 19.15 6.44
C ALA A 35 9.81 18.88 5.46
N LYS A 36 10.79 18.09 5.90
CA LYS A 36 11.96 17.72 5.08
C LYS A 36 11.80 16.31 4.52
N TYR A 37 11.89 16.17 3.21
CA TYR A 37 11.91 14.92 2.47
C TYR A 37 13.35 14.44 2.24
N ALA A 38 13.54 13.21 1.78
CA ALA A 38 14.85 12.55 1.75
C ALA A 38 15.96 13.36 1.05
N ALA A 39 15.65 14.05 -0.04
CA ALA A 39 16.59 14.86 -0.80
C ALA A 39 16.78 16.30 -0.27
N GLU A 40 16.09 16.68 0.82
CA GLU A 40 16.10 18.06 1.35
C GLU A 40 16.89 18.22 2.64
N PHE A 41 17.37 17.11 3.21
CA PHE A 41 18.16 17.15 4.43
C PHE A 41 19.56 17.74 4.15
N GLY A 42 20.02 18.61 5.02
CA GLY A 42 21.43 19.03 5.08
C GLY A 42 22.30 17.90 5.64
N VAL A 43 23.59 17.99 5.39
CA VAL A 43 24.62 17.08 5.89
C VAL A 43 25.66 17.82 6.73
N THR A 44 26.43 17.09 7.54
CA THR A 44 27.40 17.65 8.47
C THR A 44 28.62 18.24 7.75
N GLY A 45 29.08 17.59 6.67
CA GLY A 45 30.24 17.99 5.87
C GLY A 45 29.86 18.51 4.47
N PRO A 46 30.83 18.62 3.55
CA PRO A 46 30.55 18.92 2.16
C PRO A 46 29.72 17.78 1.53
N LEU A 47 28.87 18.14 0.55
CA LEU A 47 27.96 17.22 -0.13
C LEU A 47 28.33 17.11 -1.60
N TRP A 48 28.53 15.87 -2.07
CA TRP A 48 28.65 15.57 -3.49
C TRP A 48 27.35 14.91 -4.02
N TYR A 49 27.19 14.93 -5.33
CA TYR A 49 25.96 14.49 -6.00
C TYR A 49 26.27 13.33 -6.93
N GLY A 50 25.49 12.26 -6.77
CA GLY A 50 25.52 11.13 -7.69
C GLY A 50 24.39 11.23 -8.71
N TYR A 51 24.70 11.01 -9.98
CA TYR A 51 23.72 10.91 -11.06
C TYR A 51 23.78 9.52 -11.71
N ILE A 52 22.64 8.83 -11.75
CA ILE A 52 22.53 7.48 -12.27
C ILE A 52 22.51 7.53 -13.80
N VAL A 53 23.36 6.73 -14.43
CA VAL A 53 23.34 6.46 -15.86
C VAL A 53 22.55 5.17 -16.08
N SER A 54 21.51 5.26 -16.90
CA SER A 54 20.60 4.14 -17.19
C SER A 54 20.85 3.57 -18.58
N SER A 55 20.65 2.26 -18.73
CA SER A 55 20.76 1.58 -20.02
C SER A 55 19.69 2.04 -21.02
N PRO A 56 20.06 2.40 -22.25
CA PRO A 56 19.10 2.68 -23.32
C PRO A 56 18.56 1.40 -23.99
N VAL A 57 19.17 0.23 -23.72
CA VAL A 57 18.81 -1.06 -24.31
C VAL A 57 18.07 -1.94 -23.31
N ALA A 58 17.21 -2.81 -23.80
CA ALA A 58 16.38 -3.69 -22.98
C ALA A 58 17.13 -4.94 -22.51
N LYS A 59 18.06 -5.45 -23.34
CA LYS A 59 18.84 -6.64 -23.06
C LYS A 59 20.16 -6.63 -23.80
N GLY A 60 21.20 -7.18 -23.19
CA GLY A 60 22.52 -7.25 -23.77
C GLY A 60 23.64 -7.19 -22.76
N LYS A 61 24.81 -6.69 -23.17
CA LYS A 61 26.00 -6.52 -22.34
C LYS A 61 26.68 -5.18 -22.55
N ILE A 62 27.27 -4.66 -21.51
CA ILE A 62 28.19 -3.53 -21.62
C ILE A 62 29.52 -4.06 -22.15
N ILE A 63 29.98 -3.52 -23.28
CA ILE A 63 31.29 -3.83 -23.88
C ILE A 63 32.37 -2.93 -23.32
N LYS A 64 32.07 -1.63 -23.20
CA LYS A 64 33.06 -0.64 -22.74
C LYS A 64 32.39 0.60 -22.18
N ILE A 65 32.97 1.13 -21.11
CA ILE A 65 32.61 2.41 -20.51
C ILE A 65 33.78 3.38 -20.67
N HIS A 66 33.56 4.53 -21.33
CA HIS A 66 34.60 5.53 -21.59
C HIS A 66 34.72 6.51 -20.42
N ALA A 67 34.96 5.98 -19.21
CA ALA A 67 34.99 6.77 -17.97
C ALA A 67 36.13 7.81 -17.90
N ALA A 68 37.27 7.56 -18.56
CA ALA A 68 38.43 8.44 -18.53
C ALA A 68 38.12 9.85 -19.07
N GLU A 69 37.28 9.95 -20.11
CA GLU A 69 36.88 11.23 -20.71
C GLU A 69 36.07 12.09 -19.71
N VAL A 70 35.20 11.44 -18.97
CA VAL A 70 34.32 12.07 -17.97
C VAL A 70 35.11 12.43 -16.70
N LEU A 71 36.02 11.56 -16.27
CA LEU A 71 36.90 11.83 -15.12
C LEU A 71 37.88 12.99 -15.33
N ALA A 72 38.17 13.35 -16.59
CA ALA A 72 38.95 14.52 -16.94
C ALA A 72 38.21 15.87 -16.75
N ILE A 73 36.89 15.83 -16.56
CA ILE A 73 36.07 17.04 -16.32
C ILE A 73 36.32 17.54 -14.88
N PRO A 74 36.80 18.80 -14.68
CA PRO A 74 37.06 19.32 -13.34
C PRO A 74 35.83 19.26 -12.43
N GLY A 75 35.99 18.74 -11.22
CA GLY A 75 34.94 18.59 -10.21
C GLY A 75 34.17 17.27 -10.31
N VAL A 76 34.41 16.41 -11.33
CA VAL A 76 33.95 15.02 -11.35
C VAL A 76 34.89 14.17 -10.48
N GLN A 77 34.31 13.47 -9.50
CA GLN A 77 35.10 12.76 -8.48
C GLN A 77 35.25 11.26 -8.82
N ARG A 78 34.20 10.64 -9.33
CA ARG A 78 34.18 9.19 -9.61
C ARG A 78 33.14 8.81 -10.64
N VAL A 79 33.41 7.76 -11.39
CA VAL A 79 32.45 7.00 -12.19
C VAL A 79 32.47 5.57 -11.68
N PHE A 80 31.40 5.14 -11.03
CA PHE A 80 31.21 3.76 -10.59
C PHE A 80 30.49 2.97 -11.67
N SER A 81 30.93 1.74 -11.91
CA SER A 81 30.33 0.78 -12.84
C SER A 81 30.69 -0.64 -12.39
N HIS A 82 30.24 -1.66 -13.13
CA HIS A 82 30.60 -3.05 -12.87
C HIS A 82 32.13 -3.30 -12.89
N GLU A 83 32.91 -2.44 -13.51
CA GLU A 83 34.38 -2.57 -13.61
C GLU A 83 35.10 -2.19 -12.29
N ASN A 84 34.47 -1.41 -11.41
CA ASN A 84 35.14 -0.84 -10.24
C ASN A 84 34.24 -0.72 -8.99
N VAL A 85 33.09 -1.40 -9.00
CA VAL A 85 32.27 -1.53 -7.78
C VAL A 85 33.06 -2.31 -6.72
N PRO A 86 32.98 -1.93 -5.43
CA PRO A 86 33.70 -2.62 -4.36
C PRO A 86 33.24 -4.08 -4.23
N SER A 87 34.09 -4.90 -3.62
CA SER A 87 33.70 -6.28 -3.28
C SER A 87 32.58 -6.26 -2.23
N LEU A 88 31.41 -6.68 -2.63
CA LEU A 88 30.20 -6.72 -1.82
C LEU A 88 29.82 -8.16 -1.41
N ALA A 89 28.76 -8.28 -0.63
CA ALA A 89 28.24 -9.59 -0.25
C ALA A 89 28.01 -10.48 -1.48
N TRP A 90 28.52 -11.71 -1.41
CA TRP A 90 28.49 -12.65 -2.54
C TRP A 90 27.14 -13.33 -2.76
N PHE A 91 26.40 -13.60 -1.67
CA PHE A 91 25.19 -14.43 -1.75
C PHE A 91 23.93 -13.59 -2.03
N ASP A 92 23.07 -14.07 -2.93
CA ASP A 92 21.75 -13.49 -3.26
C ASP A 92 20.91 -13.15 -2.03
N ARG A 93 20.94 -14.01 -1.00
CA ARG A 93 20.19 -13.79 0.24
C ARG A 93 20.47 -12.45 0.92
N ASN A 94 21.64 -11.87 0.69
CA ASN A 94 22.02 -10.58 1.30
C ASN A 94 21.34 -9.40 0.60
N TYR A 95 20.93 -9.59 -0.67
CA TYR A 95 20.21 -8.60 -1.46
C TYR A 95 18.68 -8.77 -1.38
N LYS A 96 18.20 -9.80 -0.67
CA LYS A 96 16.77 -9.99 -0.41
C LYS A 96 16.33 -9.15 0.78
N ASP A 97 15.36 -8.30 0.54
CA ASP A 97 14.64 -7.53 1.55
C ASP A 97 13.42 -8.32 2.08
N ASP A 98 12.67 -7.75 3.02
CA ASP A 98 11.58 -8.45 3.73
C ASP A 98 10.39 -8.81 2.83
N VAL A 99 10.25 -8.16 1.66
CA VAL A 99 9.16 -8.41 0.69
C VAL A 99 9.70 -8.86 -0.67
N ALA A 100 10.97 -9.25 -0.75
CA ALA A 100 11.57 -9.71 -2.00
C ALA A 100 10.84 -10.95 -2.55
N PRO A 101 10.51 -10.98 -3.85
CA PRO A 101 9.90 -12.14 -4.49
C PRO A 101 10.87 -13.32 -4.59
N GLY A 102 10.36 -14.46 -5.04
CA GLY A 102 11.18 -15.62 -5.37
C GLY A 102 12.12 -15.34 -6.54
N GLY A 103 13.27 -16.03 -6.61
CA GLY A 103 14.27 -15.84 -7.66
C GLY A 103 15.53 -15.14 -7.19
N SER A 104 16.35 -14.61 -8.11
CA SER A 104 17.61 -13.90 -7.82
C SER A 104 17.35 -12.40 -7.82
N PRO A 105 17.63 -11.68 -6.73
CA PRO A 105 17.41 -10.25 -6.64
C PRO A 105 18.33 -9.48 -7.61
N PHE A 106 17.84 -8.36 -8.12
CA PHE A 106 18.68 -7.44 -8.88
C PHE A 106 19.82 -6.88 -8.03
N ARG A 107 21.05 -6.93 -8.56
CA ARG A 107 22.26 -6.41 -7.92
C ARG A 107 22.81 -5.24 -8.75
N PRO A 108 22.62 -3.99 -8.33
CA PRO A 108 23.08 -2.84 -9.11
C PRO A 108 24.59 -2.88 -9.35
N LEU A 109 25.02 -2.62 -10.58
CA LEU A 109 26.43 -2.58 -11.01
C LEU A 109 27.25 -3.84 -10.75
N HIS A 110 26.61 -5.01 -10.58
CA HIS A 110 27.34 -6.24 -10.23
C HIS A 110 28.02 -6.87 -11.45
N GLU A 111 27.33 -6.87 -12.59
CA GLU A 111 27.77 -7.52 -13.82
C GLU A 111 27.51 -6.61 -15.02
N PRO A 112 28.19 -6.89 -16.20
CA PRO A 112 27.97 -6.10 -17.40
C PRO A 112 26.63 -6.39 -18.10
N GLU A 113 25.89 -7.42 -17.65
CA GLU A 113 24.63 -7.86 -18.24
C GLU A 113 23.53 -6.83 -18.01
N ILE A 114 22.74 -6.59 -19.07
CA ILE A 114 21.54 -5.77 -19.06
C ILE A 114 20.34 -6.68 -19.20
N MET A 115 19.44 -6.61 -18.22
CA MET A 115 18.27 -7.48 -18.12
C MET A 115 16.94 -6.76 -18.41
N PHE A 116 16.94 -5.44 -18.35
CA PHE A 116 15.76 -4.60 -18.63
C PHE A 116 16.17 -3.17 -19.02
N SER A 117 15.32 -2.50 -19.75
CA SER A 117 15.53 -1.11 -20.15
C SER A 117 15.56 -0.19 -18.93
N GLN A 118 16.42 0.83 -18.98
CA GLN A 118 16.70 1.79 -17.90
C GLN A 118 17.36 1.17 -16.64
N GLN A 119 17.88 -0.05 -16.71
CA GLN A 119 18.74 -0.61 -15.67
C GLN A 119 19.90 0.36 -15.36
N PRO A 120 20.22 0.62 -14.07
CA PRO A 120 21.40 1.43 -13.71
C PRO A 120 22.70 0.73 -14.16
N VAL A 121 23.50 1.41 -14.97
CA VAL A 121 24.76 0.88 -15.55
C VAL A 121 26.00 1.62 -15.06
N ALA A 122 25.83 2.85 -14.58
CA ALA A 122 26.89 3.60 -13.92
C ALA A 122 26.32 4.64 -12.93
N LEU A 123 27.15 5.09 -12.01
CA LEU A 123 26.89 6.25 -11.15
C LEU A 123 28.04 7.24 -11.33
N VAL A 124 27.73 8.46 -11.78
CA VAL A 124 28.70 9.57 -11.86
C VAL A 124 28.56 10.43 -10.62
N VAL A 125 29.65 10.62 -9.88
CA VAL A 125 29.70 11.47 -8.68
C VAL A 125 30.51 12.74 -8.97
N ALA A 126 29.94 13.90 -8.66
CA ALA A 126 30.56 15.20 -8.83
C ALA A 126 30.20 16.17 -7.70
N GLU A 127 30.91 17.29 -7.64
CA GLU A 127 30.78 18.33 -6.59
C GLU A 127 29.41 19.02 -6.61
N THR A 128 28.76 19.12 -7.78
CA THR A 128 27.42 19.70 -7.91
C THR A 128 26.49 18.78 -8.69
N PHE A 129 25.18 18.93 -8.47
CA PHE A 129 24.16 18.15 -9.19
C PHE A 129 24.22 18.39 -10.70
N GLU A 130 24.39 19.66 -11.12
CA GLU A 130 24.45 20.03 -12.53
C GLU A 130 25.65 19.39 -13.21
N LEU A 131 26.79 19.36 -12.53
CA LEU A 131 28.02 18.75 -13.05
C LEU A 131 27.88 17.23 -13.14
N ALA A 132 27.33 16.58 -12.12
CA ALA A 132 27.07 15.13 -12.15
C ALA A 132 26.13 14.74 -13.31
N ARG A 133 25.06 15.52 -13.51
CA ARG A 133 24.10 15.32 -14.60
C ARG A 133 24.74 15.55 -15.98
N TYR A 134 25.53 16.62 -16.14
CA TYR A 134 26.25 16.88 -17.39
C TYR A 134 27.26 15.76 -17.69
N ALA A 135 28.09 15.41 -16.72
CA ALA A 135 29.08 14.35 -16.87
C ALA A 135 28.44 12.99 -17.19
N ALA A 136 27.31 12.67 -16.59
CA ALA A 136 26.52 11.48 -16.91
C ALA A 136 25.97 11.51 -18.35
N SER A 137 25.55 12.68 -18.84
CA SER A 137 24.99 12.82 -20.19
C SER A 137 26.01 12.67 -21.31
N VAL A 138 27.30 12.89 -21.02
CA VAL A 138 28.40 12.73 -21.99
C VAL A 138 29.18 11.43 -21.80
N LEU A 139 28.83 10.61 -20.81
CA LEU A 139 29.41 9.29 -20.60
C LEU A 139 29.04 8.36 -21.75
N ARG A 140 29.99 8.01 -22.58
CA ARG A 140 29.80 7.07 -23.68
C ARG A 140 29.95 5.63 -23.20
N ILE A 141 28.95 4.79 -23.51
CA ILE A 141 28.94 3.36 -23.21
C ILE A 141 28.64 2.60 -24.49
N GLU A 142 29.41 1.55 -24.76
CA GLU A 142 29.22 0.64 -25.89
C GLU A 142 28.52 -0.63 -25.41
N TYR A 143 27.51 -1.06 -26.17
CA TYR A 143 26.69 -2.21 -25.84
C TYR A 143 26.73 -3.27 -26.94
N ASP A 144 26.73 -4.53 -26.54
CA ASP A 144 26.32 -5.66 -27.37
C ASP A 144 24.86 -5.93 -27.08
N VAL A 145 24.00 -5.68 -28.07
CA VAL A 145 22.54 -5.75 -27.92
C VAL A 145 22.06 -7.15 -28.29
N GLU A 146 21.28 -7.75 -27.39
CA GLU A 146 20.68 -9.06 -27.57
C GLU A 146 19.20 -8.95 -27.95
N GLU A 147 18.66 -10.02 -28.56
CA GLU A 147 17.22 -10.15 -28.76
C GLU A 147 16.48 -10.23 -27.43
N PHE A 148 15.34 -9.56 -27.34
CA PHE A 148 14.51 -9.50 -26.15
C PHE A 148 13.04 -9.78 -26.49
N ASN A 149 12.27 -10.15 -25.47
CA ASN A 149 10.82 -10.30 -25.57
C ASN A 149 10.13 -9.57 -24.40
N THR A 150 9.34 -8.56 -24.70
CA THR A 150 8.51 -7.81 -23.74
C THR A 150 7.00 -8.04 -23.98
N ASP A 151 6.63 -8.93 -24.91
CA ASP A 151 5.26 -9.28 -25.23
C ASP A 151 4.78 -10.45 -24.37
N LEU A 152 3.79 -10.18 -23.49
CA LEU A 152 3.17 -11.19 -22.63
C LEU A 152 2.48 -12.29 -23.45
N ALA A 153 1.83 -11.95 -24.56
CA ALA A 153 1.14 -12.94 -25.41
C ALA A 153 2.13 -13.90 -26.05
N ALA A 154 3.28 -13.39 -26.52
CA ALA A 154 4.36 -14.23 -27.06
C ALA A 154 5.02 -15.10 -25.98
N ALA A 155 5.02 -14.68 -24.71
CA ALA A 155 5.55 -15.44 -23.59
C ALA A 155 4.56 -16.47 -23.01
N ALA A 156 3.24 -16.30 -23.22
CA ALA A 156 2.18 -17.13 -22.65
C ALA A 156 2.34 -18.65 -22.85
N PRO A 157 2.83 -19.16 -24.01
CA PRO A 157 3.07 -20.61 -24.18
C PRO A 157 4.09 -21.22 -23.22
N LYS A 158 4.93 -20.40 -22.59
CA LYS A 158 5.95 -20.80 -21.59
C LYS A 158 5.55 -20.44 -20.15
N ALA A 159 4.29 -20.06 -19.93
CA ALA A 159 3.79 -19.72 -18.62
C ALA A 159 3.90 -20.90 -17.64
N PHE A 160 4.17 -20.60 -16.39
CA PHE A 160 4.36 -21.57 -15.32
C PHE A 160 3.53 -21.20 -14.10
N GLU A 161 3.24 -22.18 -13.24
CA GLU A 161 2.52 -21.93 -11.98
C GLU A 161 3.30 -20.97 -11.10
N ALA A 162 2.60 -20.00 -10.51
CA ALA A 162 3.20 -19.03 -9.60
C ALA A 162 3.84 -19.76 -8.41
N PRO A 163 5.15 -19.51 -8.13
CA PRO A 163 5.85 -20.22 -7.07
C PRO A 163 5.28 -19.84 -5.70
N LYS A 164 5.13 -20.87 -4.86
CA LYS A 164 4.79 -20.70 -3.44
C LYS A 164 5.98 -20.09 -2.71
N GLY A 165 5.75 -19.16 -1.81
CA GLY A 165 6.79 -18.71 -0.89
C GLY A 165 7.10 -17.21 -0.83
N LYS A 166 6.37 -16.34 -1.52
CA LYS A 166 6.41 -14.90 -1.26
C LYS A 166 5.60 -14.60 0.02
N THR A 167 6.14 -13.75 0.89
CA THR A 167 5.39 -13.24 2.05
C THR A 167 4.16 -12.47 1.55
N GLY A 168 2.97 -12.87 1.98
CA GLY A 168 1.71 -12.27 1.56
C GLY A 168 1.09 -12.88 0.30
N PHE A 169 1.78 -13.78 -0.41
CA PHE A 169 1.16 -14.52 -1.51
C PHE A 169 0.40 -15.74 -1.00
N LEU A 170 -0.90 -15.78 -1.30
CA LEU A 170 -1.74 -16.95 -1.11
C LEU A 170 -1.92 -17.67 -2.44
N PRO A 171 -1.70 -18.99 -2.51
CA PRO A 171 -1.97 -19.75 -3.73
C PRO A 171 -3.46 -19.64 -4.11
N PRO A 172 -3.80 -19.85 -5.40
CA PRO A 172 -5.20 -19.91 -5.81
C PRO A 172 -6.03 -20.84 -4.92
N PRO A 173 -7.30 -20.49 -4.63
CA PRO A 173 -8.19 -21.35 -3.85
C PRO A 173 -8.32 -22.73 -4.48
N LYS A 174 -8.50 -23.76 -3.64
CA LYS A 174 -8.71 -25.13 -4.13
C LYS A 174 -10.00 -25.23 -4.90
N PRO A 175 -10.04 -26.03 -5.99
CA PRO A 175 -11.27 -26.30 -6.72
C PRO A 175 -12.37 -26.89 -5.82
N LYS A 176 -13.63 -26.57 -6.13
CA LYS A 176 -14.83 -27.11 -5.47
C LYS A 176 -15.79 -27.66 -6.51
N GLY A 177 -16.49 -28.74 -6.17
CA GLY A 177 -17.51 -29.35 -7.01
C GLY A 177 -17.02 -29.77 -8.39
N ASP A 178 -17.91 -29.73 -9.37
CA ASP A 178 -17.62 -29.96 -10.78
C ASP A 178 -17.99 -28.69 -11.58
N MET A 179 -17.00 -27.83 -11.77
CA MET A 179 -17.19 -26.53 -12.44
C MET A 179 -17.65 -26.70 -13.89
N GLU A 180 -17.06 -27.64 -14.63
CA GLU A 180 -17.37 -27.84 -16.04
C GLU A 180 -18.81 -28.33 -16.24
N GLN A 181 -19.23 -29.33 -15.46
CA GLN A 181 -20.60 -29.86 -15.54
C GLN A 181 -21.63 -28.80 -15.10
N ALA A 182 -21.36 -28.10 -13.99
CA ALA A 182 -22.26 -27.05 -13.50
C ALA A 182 -22.38 -25.90 -14.50
N TYR A 183 -21.27 -25.52 -15.15
CA TYR A 183 -21.29 -24.50 -16.21
C TYR A 183 -22.06 -25.01 -17.45
N ALA A 184 -21.86 -26.27 -17.84
CA ALA A 184 -22.57 -26.84 -18.99
C ALA A 184 -24.09 -26.89 -18.80
N ASP A 185 -24.57 -27.21 -17.58
CA ASP A 185 -25.97 -27.40 -17.28
C ASP A 185 -26.73 -26.10 -16.97
N ALA A 186 -26.05 -25.06 -16.54
CA ALA A 186 -26.72 -23.82 -16.12
C ALA A 186 -27.39 -23.08 -17.29
N PRO A 187 -28.59 -22.47 -17.09
CA PRO A 187 -29.32 -21.77 -18.13
C PRO A 187 -28.68 -20.43 -18.52
N HIS A 188 -28.10 -19.71 -17.55
CA HIS A 188 -27.46 -18.40 -17.79
C HIS A 188 -25.96 -18.50 -17.65
N LYS A 189 -25.22 -18.10 -18.69
CA LYS A 189 -23.78 -18.24 -18.79
C LYS A 189 -23.14 -17.01 -19.35
N MET A 190 -21.94 -16.71 -18.83
CA MET A 190 -21.06 -15.75 -19.47
C MET A 190 -19.63 -16.30 -19.51
N ALA A 191 -18.87 -15.87 -20.51
CA ALA A 191 -17.44 -16.05 -20.62
C ALA A 191 -16.82 -14.77 -21.16
N GLY A 192 -15.68 -14.39 -20.64
CA GLY A 192 -14.99 -13.17 -21.07
C GLY A 192 -13.52 -13.17 -20.70
N GLU A 193 -12.73 -12.53 -21.55
CA GLU A 193 -11.35 -12.18 -21.27
C GLU A 193 -11.28 -10.73 -20.80
N TYR A 194 -10.55 -10.48 -19.70
CA TYR A 194 -10.38 -9.17 -19.08
C TYR A 194 -8.90 -8.84 -19.06
N VAL A 195 -8.53 -7.66 -19.57
CA VAL A 195 -7.15 -7.22 -19.68
C VAL A 195 -6.91 -5.97 -18.85
N HIS A 196 -5.82 -6.01 -18.10
CA HIS A 196 -5.29 -4.87 -17.37
C HIS A 196 -3.83 -4.67 -17.76
N HIS A 197 -3.50 -3.53 -18.37
CA HIS A 197 -2.14 -3.18 -18.73
C HIS A 197 -1.31 -2.74 -17.53
N ALA A 198 0.03 -2.77 -17.68
CA ALA A 198 0.93 -2.37 -16.63
C ALA A 198 0.69 -0.91 -16.17
N GLN A 199 0.88 -0.65 -14.87
CA GLN A 199 0.78 0.68 -14.29
C GLN A 199 1.97 0.97 -13.39
N HIS A 200 2.49 2.21 -13.41
CA HIS A 200 3.56 2.66 -12.54
C HIS A 200 3.01 3.46 -11.35
N HIS A 201 3.63 3.29 -10.18
CA HIS A 201 3.23 3.93 -8.91
C HIS A 201 3.26 5.46 -8.99
N ASN A 202 4.22 6.02 -9.69
CA ASN A 202 4.41 7.46 -9.94
C ASN A 202 4.17 8.36 -8.72
N PRO A 203 4.75 8.09 -7.54
CA PRO A 203 4.59 8.98 -6.40
C PRO A 203 5.17 10.37 -6.73
N MET A 204 4.59 11.43 -6.17
CA MET A 204 5.00 12.81 -6.48
C MET A 204 6.46 13.08 -6.11
N GLU A 205 6.91 12.63 -4.92
CA GLU A 205 8.31 12.68 -4.53
C GLU A 205 9.14 11.72 -5.38
N LEU A 206 10.24 12.19 -5.93
CA LEU A 206 11.22 11.35 -6.62
C LEU A 206 11.95 10.45 -5.61
N PHE A 207 12.33 9.23 -6.01
CA PHE A 207 13.19 8.40 -5.18
C PHE A 207 14.55 9.05 -5.04
N GLY A 208 14.90 9.37 -3.79
CA GLY A 208 16.14 10.03 -3.44
C GLY A 208 16.70 9.54 -2.12
N THR A 209 18.00 9.55 -2.02
CA THR A 209 18.76 9.21 -0.81
C THR A 209 19.83 10.26 -0.57
N THR A 210 19.90 10.77 0.66
CA THR A 210 21.01 11.61 1.13
C THR A 210 21.74 10.88 2.24
N VAL A 211 23.01 10.58 2.02
CA VAL A 211 23.91 9.98 3.03
C VAL A 211 24.72 11.09 3.67
N ASP A 212 24.59 11.29 4.97
CA ASP A 212 25.41 12.15 5.80
C ASP A 212 26.55 11.33 6.40
N TRP A 213 27.76 11.46 5.87
CA TRP A 213 28.96 10.79 6.33
C TRP A 213 29.48 11.46 7.61
N LEU A 214 29.56 10.71 8.71
CA LEU A 214 29.89 11.28 10.02
C LEU A 214 31.37 11.19 10.37
N GLY A 215 32.20 10.48 9.56
CA GLY A 215 33.65 10.43 9.73
C GLY A 215 34.15 9.61 10.94
N ASP A 216 33.28 8.97 11.70
CA ASP A 216 33.60 8.09 12.84
C ASP A 216 33.43 6.61 12.42
N GLY A 217 34.52 6.06 11.89
CA GLY A 217 34.45 4.74 11.26
C GLY A 217 33.55 4.78 10.01
N LYS A 218 32.54 3.89 9.94
CA LYS A 218 31.59 3.83 8.81
C LYS A 218 30.21 4.38 9.18
N LYS A 219 30.12 5.22 10.21
CA LYS A 219 28.83 5.74 10.68
C LYS A 219 28.21 6.73 9.70
N MET A 220 26.94 6.53 9.40
CA MET A 220 26.15 7.34 8.48
C MET A 220 24.74 7.58 9.00
N LYS A 221 24.19 8.77 8.71
CA LYS A 221 22.74 8.98 8.68
C LYS A 221 22.29 8.93 7.23
N ILE A 222 21.33 8.06 6.95
CA ILE A 222 20.82 7.83 5.60
C ILE A 222 19.39 8.32 5.56
N TYR A 223 19.16 9.46 4.93
CA TYR A 223 17.82 9.99 4.67
C TYR A 223 17.34 9.37 3.38
N ASP A 224 16.33 8.49 3.46
CA ASP A 224 15.85 7.72 2.32
C ASP A 224 14.34 7.83 2.15
N LYS A 225 13.91 7.89 0.89
CA LYS A 225 12.50 7.78 0.56
C LYS A 225 12.08 6.32 0.58
N THR A 226 11.42 5.88 1.67
CA THR A 226 11.01 4.49 1.86
C THR A 226 9.66 4.40 2.59
N GLN A 227 9.02 3.23 2.49
CA GLN A 227 7.87 2.83 3.31
C GLN A 227 8.28 1.94 4.49
N GLY A 228 9.59 1.67 4.67
CA GLY A 228 10.11 0.78 5.72
C GLY A 228 11.55 1.06 6.07
N ALA A 229 11.83 2.09 6.89
CA ALA A 229 13.19 2.40 7.32
C ALA A 229 13.94 1.19 7.93
N PRO A 230 13.33 0.33 8.77
CA PRO A 230 13.99 -0.89 9.28
C PRO A 230 14.36 -1.90 8.17
N ASN A 231 13.52 -2.06 7.13
CA ASN A 231 13.81 -2.94 5.99
C ASN A 231 15.03 -2.42 5.19
N VAL A 232 15.09 -1.11 4.93
CA VAL A 232 16.27 -0.49 4.28
C VAL A 232 17.52 -0.66 5.12
N GLN A 233 17.45 -0.46 6.45
CA GLN A 233 18.59 -0.66 7.35
C GLN A 233 19.12 -2.09 7.25
N GLN A 234 18.24 -3.08 7.34
CA GLN A 234 18.62 -4.49 7.26
C GLN A 234 19.27 -4.84 5.90
N TYR A 235 18.70 -4.33 4.80
CA TYR A 235 19.22 -4.53 3.45
C TYR A 235 20.63 -3.96 3.30
N ILE A 236 20.83 -2.69 3.66
CA ILE A 236 22.12 -2.02 3.58
C ILE A 236 23.17 -2.67 4.50
N ALA A 237 22.78 -3.00 5.73
CA ALA A 237 23.68 -3.66 6.69
C ALA A 237 24.19 -5.02 6.18
N LYS A 238 23.31 -5.83 5.58
CA LYS A 238 23.67 -7.16 5.03
C LYS A 238 24.61 -7.06 3.83
N ILE A 239 24.41 -6.08 2.94
CA ILE A 239 25.19 -5.94 1.70
C ILE A 239 26.59 -5.40 2.00
N PHE A 240 26.69 -4.36 2.82
CA PHE A 240 27.94 -3.65 3.08
C PHE A 240 28.68 -4.12 4.35
N GLY A 241 28.12 -5.11 5.07
CA GLY A 241 28.72 -5.62 6.30
C GLY A 241 28.75 -4.59 7.43
N LEU A 242 27.70 -3.76 7.53
CA LEU A 242 27.57 -2.70 8.53
C LEU A 242 26.79 -3.18 9.76
N SER A 243 27.11 -2.62 10.91
CA SER A 243 26.23 -2.73 12.09
C SER A 243 24.99 -1.81 11.94
N LYS A 244 23.98 -2.04 12.78
CA LYS A 244 22.80 -1.15 12.79
C LYS A 244 23.13 0.27 13.21
N GLU A 245 24.11 0.42 14.08
CA GLU A 245 24.59 1.70 14.59
C GLU A 245 25.37 2.49 13.54
N GLU A 246 25.97 1.80 12.55
CA GLU A 246 26.68 2.44 11.43
C GLU A 246 25.72 2.91 10.35
N ALA A 247 24.55 2.29 10.19
CA ALA A 247 23.56 2.60 9.15
C ALA A 247 22.22 3.04 9.76
N ARG A 248 22.12 4.27 10.25
CA ARG A 248 20.86 4.85 10.75
C ARG A 248 20.04 5.38 9.59
N ILE A 249 18.83 4.80 9.37
CA ILE A 249 17.90 5.23 8.32
C ILE A 249 16.86 6.20 8.91
N ILE A 250 16.63 7.30 8.20
CA ILE A 250 15.66 8.35 8.59
C ILE A 250 14.73 8.64 7.41
N SER A 251 13.40 8.49 7.65
CA SER A 251 12.34 8.74 6.67
C SER A 251 11.11 9.32 7.39
N LYS A 252 11.20 10.58 7.81
CA LYS A 252 10.14 11.24 8.60
C LYS A 252 8.90 11.54 7.78
N PHE A 253 9.06 11.90 6.52
CA PHE A 253 8.00 12.22 5.58
C PHE A 253 8.27 11.50 4.26
N THR A 254 7.24 10.89 3.70
CA THR A 254 7.30 10.23 2.39
C THR A 254 6.22 10.84 1.50
N GLY A 255 6.62 11.42 0.38
CA GLY A 255 5.76 12.11 -0.59
C GLY A 255 5.04 11.17 -1.55
N GLY A 256 4.34 10.20 -0.97
CA GLY A 256 3.68 9.09 -1.65
C GLY A 256 4.60 7.87 -1.81
N GLY A 257 4.02 6.68 -1.71
CA GLY A 257 4.74 5.42 -1.88
C GLY A 257 3.95 4.44 -2.74
N PHE A 258 2.71 4.15 -2.33
CA PHE A 258 1.74 3.31 -3.02
C PHE A 258 2.19 1.86 -3.25
N GLY A 259 3.30 1.44 -2.62
CA GLY A 259 3.96 0.16 -2.81
C GLY A 259 5.39 0.29 -3.33
N ALA A 260 5.72 1.31 -4.12
CA ALA A 260 7.05 1.48 -4.69
C ALA A 260 8.19 1.58 -3.66
N GLY A 261 7.88 2.04 -2.44
CA GLY A 261 8.85 2.18 -1.35
C GLY A 261 8.88 1.01 -0.36
N LEU A 262 8.17 -0.09 -0.61
CA LEU A 262 8.21 -1.29 0.24
C LEU A 262 9.59 -1.95 0.17
N ARG A 263 10.13 -2.09 -1.04
CA ARG A 263 11.48 -2.58 -1.27
C ARG A 263 12.49 -1.43 -1.22
N PRO A 264 13.72 -1.65 -0.70
CA PRO A 264 14.85 -0.76 -0.92
C PRO A 264 15.12 -0.63 -2.42
N GLN A 265 15.12 0.59 -2.94
CA GLN A 265 15.36 0.82 -4.36
C GLN A 265 16.85 1.07 -4.61
N TYR A 266 17.32 0.91 -5.85
CA TYR A 266 18.76 0.92 -6.14
C TYR A 266 19.46 2.26 -5.89
N GLN A 267 18.76 3.40 -5.77
CA GLN A 267 19.40 4.68 -5.43
C GLN A 267 19.99 4.66 -4.00
N VAL A 268 19.37 3.96 -3.03
CA VAL A 268 19.93 3.89 -1.67
C VAL A 268 21.20 3.04 -1.66
N PHE A 269 21.23 1.93 -2.41
CA PHE A 269 22.43 1.13 -2.61
C PHE A 269 23.56 1.95 -3.19
N LEU A 270 23.30 2.67 -4.29
CA LEU A 270 24.30 3.48 -5.00
C LEU A 270 24.82 4.64 -4.15
N ALA A 271 23.96 5.31 -3.40
CA ALA A 271 24.34 6.41 -2.52
C ALA A 271 25.25 5.94 -1.37
N VAL A 272 24.87 4.81 -0.73
CA VAL A 272 25.64 4.24 0.38
C VAL A 272 26.97 3.68 -0.11
N MET A 273 27.01 2.98 -1.23
CA MET A 273 28.23 2.50 -1.87
C MET A 273 29.21 3.65 -2.13
N ALA A 274 28.73 4.71 -2.78
CA ALA A 274 29.58 5.86 -3.09
C ALA A 274 30.06 6.58 -1.82
N ALA A 275 29.21 6.70 -0.79
CA ALA A 275 29.61 7.32 0.47
C ALA A 275 30.70 6.53 1.21
N LEU A 276 30.61 5.19 1.21
CA LEU A 276 31.62 4.31 1.81
C LEU A 276 32.96 4.36 1.08
N GLU A 277 32.93 4.35 -0.26
CA GLU A 277 34.13 4.34 -1.10
C GLU A 277 34.86 5.70 -1.12
N LEU A 278 34.10 6.79 -1.01
CA LEU A 278 34.64 8.15 -1.09
C LEU A 278 34.83 8.80 0.27
N GLU A 279 34.37 8.15 1.34
CA GLU A 279 34.34 8.70 2.71
C GLU A 279 33.72 10.11 2.73
N HIS A 280 32.60 10.29 2.00
CA HIS A 280 32.02 11.59 1.76
C HIS A 280 30.48 11.54 1.80
N SER A 281 29.85 12.67 2.13
CA SER A 281 28.40 12.78 2.06
C SER A 281 27.93 12.79 0.60
N ILE A 282 26.94 11.95 0.26
CA ILE A 282 26.47 11.74 -1.10
C ILE A 282 24.94 11.91 -1.17
N ARG A 283 24.46 12.59 -2.22
CA ARG A 283 23.04 12.63 -2.58
C ARG A 283 22.82 12.05 -3.97
N VAL A 284 21.91 11.10 -4.05
CA VAL A 284 21.43 10.51 -5.32
C VAL A 284 19.93 10.71 -5.41
N VAL A 285 19.45 11.32 -6.50
CA VAL A 285 18.01 11.50 -6.77
C VAL A 285 17.73 10.99 -8.18
N MET A 286 16.76 10.08 -8.29
CA MET A 286 16.31 9.56 -9.58
C MET A 286 15.49 10.60 -10.33
N THR A 287 15.55 10.57 -11.65
CA THR A 287 14.60 11.31 -12.50
C THR A 287 13.24 10.60 -12.54
N ARG A 288 12.19 11.30 -12.96
CA ARG A 288 10.87 10.69 -13.19
C ARG A 288 10.96 9.50 -14.15
N SER A 289 11.68 9.66 -15.25
CA SER A 289 11.87 8.58 -16.24
C SER A 289 12.55 7.35 -15.63
N GLN A 290 13.58 7.54 -14.81
CA GLN A 290 14.28 6.43 -14.14
C GLN A 290 13.38 5.67 -13.16
N MET A 291 12.37 6.31 -12.59
CA MET A 291 11.42 5.64 -11.70
C MET A 291 10.54 4.59 -12.42
N PHE A 292 10.47 4.62 -13.75
CA PHE A 292 9.80 3.58 -14.56
C PHE A 292 10.60 2.28 -14.68
N SER A 293 11.85 2.26 -14.21
CA SER A 293 12.65 1.03 -14.02
C SER A 293 12.52 0.42 -12.62
N LEU A 294 11.75 1.05 -11.73
CA LEU A 294 11.33 0.48 -10.45
C LEU A 294 10.09 -0.42 -10.68
N GLY A 295 9.64 -1.10 -9.63
CA GLY A 295 8.47 -1.99 -9.77
C GLY A 295 7.22 -1.30 -10.32
N HIS A 296 6.33 -2.08 -10.89
CA HIS A 296 5.07 -1.68 -11.50
C HIS A 296 3.98 -2.72 -11.19
N ARG A 297 2.69 -2.34 -11.30
CA ARG A 297 1.59 -3.31 -11.31
C ARG A 297 1.71 -4.12 -12.60
N PRO A 298 1.71 -5.47 -12.54
CA PRO A 298 1.92 -6.29 -13.72
C PRO A 298 0.75 -6.19 -14.72
N HIS A 299 1.08 -6.29 -16.00
CA HIS A 299 0.10 -6.60 -17.04
C HIS A 299 -0.51 -7.98 -16.74
N THR A 300 -1.84 -8.06 -16.74
CA THR A 300 -2.58 -9.31 -16.50
C THR A 300 -3.66 -9.55 -17.54
N VAL A 301 -3.77 -10.80 -17.99
CA VAL A 301 -4.86 -11.30 -18.84
C VAL A 301 -5.64 -12.31 -18.03
N GLN A 302 -6.94 -12.13 -17.92
CA GLN A 302 -7.82 -12.90 -17.03
C GLN A 302 -8.98 -13.47 -17.81
N ASN A 303 -9.22 -14.76 -17.70
CA ASN A 303 -10.35 -15.45 -18.32
C ASN A 303 -11.34 -15.87 -17.22
N ILE A 304 -12.59 -15.43 -17.36
CA ILE A 304 -13.65 -15.72 -16.40
C ILE A 304 -14.81 -16.42 -17.11
N ARG A 305 -15.28 -17.50 -16.50
CA ARG A 305 -16.56 -18.15 -16.85
C ARG A 305 -17.45 -18.17 -15.60
N LEU A 306 -18.67 -17.66 -15.73
CA LEU A 306 -19.67 -17.67 -14.67
C LEU A 306 -20.98 -18.25 -15.20
N ALA A 307 -21.70 -18.94 -14.31
CA ALA A 307 -23.03 -19.43 -14.64
C ALA A 307 -23.98 -19.34 -13.43
N SER A 308 -25.27 -19.10 -13.70
CA SER A 308 -26.34 -19.07 -12.70
C SER A 308 -27.54 -19.89 -13.14
N ASP A 309 -28.37 -20.26 -12.17
CA ASP A 309 -29.71 -20.85 -12.43
C ASP A 309 -30.73 -19.77 -12.83
N ASP A 310 -31.97 -20.19 -13.07
CA ASP A 310 -33.08 -19.30 -13.46
C ASP A 310 -33.48 -18.29 -12.38
N GLN A 311 -33.16 -18.57 -11.11
CA GLN A 311 -33.38 -17.66 -10.00
C GLN A 311 -32.23 -16.65 -9.83
N GLY A 312 -31.07 -16.85 -10.50
CA GLY A 312 -29.90 -16.02 -10.42
C GLY A 312 -28.88 -16.46 -9.37
N TYR A 313 -29.02 -17.63 -8.75
CA TYR A 313 -28.01 -18.19 -7.87
C TYR A 313 -26.81 -18.70 -8.68
N LEU A 314 -25.60 -18.28 -8.31
CA LEU A 314 -24.38 -18.74 -8.94
C LEU A 314 -24.22 -20.26 -8.78
N GLN A 315 -23.95 -20.94 -9.88
CA GLN A 315 -23.77 -22.39 -9.95
C GLN A 315 -22.31 -22.74 -10.26
N ALA A 316 -21.65 -21.96 -11.08
CA ALA A 316 -20.27 -22.19 -11.50
C ALA A 316 -19.47 -20.89 -11.59
N MET A 317 -18.20 -20.96 -11.18
CA MET A 317 -17.22 -19.87 -11.31
C MET A 317 -15.85 -20.43 -11.67
N GLU A 318 -15.29 -19.95 -12.77
CA GLU A 318 -13.89 -20.13 -13.11
C GLU A 318 -13.22 -18.78 -13.28
N HIS A 319 -12.03 -18.64 -12.70
CA HIS A 319 -11.20 -17.47 -12.91
C HIS A 319 -9.74 -17.91 -13.08
N ASN A 320 -9.23 -17.77 -14.31
CA ASN A 320 -7.85 -18.07 -14.68
C ASN A 320 -7.14 -16.76 -15.02
N ALA A 321 -5.93 -16.57 -14.51
CA ALA A 321 -5.15 -15.37 -14.78
C ALA A 321 -3.71 -15.67 -15.18
N LEU A 322 -3.18 -14.85 -16.09
CA LEU A 322 -1.79 -14.82 -16.51
C LEU A 322 -1.21 -13.45 -16.19
N GLY A 323 -0.16 -13.40 -15.38
CA GLY A 323 0.60 -12.19 -15.07
C GLY A 323 2.01 -12.23 -15.67
N GLU A 324 2.57 -11.06 -15.95
CA GLU A 324 3.98 -10.93 -16.30
C GLU A 324 4.90 -10.96 -15.09
N THR A 325 6.15 -11.38 -15.29
CA THR A 325 7.24 -11.22 -14.33
C THR A 325 8.58 -11.06 -15.04
N SER A 326 9.63 -10.63 -14.31
CA SER A 326 10.97 -10.49 -14.88
C SER A 326 11.64 -11.84 -15.14
N GLN A 327 12.78 -11.81 -15.86
CA GLN A 327 13.58 -13.03 -16.09
C GLN A 327 14.24 -13.55 -14.80
N PHE A 328 14.46 -12.70 -13.81
CA PHE A 328 15.31 -12.98 -12.64
C PHE A 328 14.55 -13.11 -11.32
N GLU A 329 13.43 -12.43 -11.14
CA GLU A 329 12.54 -12.59 -9.98
C GLU A 329 11.14 -13.02 -10.44
N ASN A 330 10.41 -13.71 -9.56
CA ASN A 330 9.06 -14.20 -9.81
C ASN A 330 8.07 -13.43 -8.91
N GLU A 331 7.74 -12.21 -9.31
CA GLU A 331 6.71 -11.44 -8.61
C GLU A 331 5.36 -12.09 -8.82
N THR A 332 4.58 -12.22 -7.73
CA THR A 332 3.28 -12.89 -7.75
C THR A 332 2.25 -12.05 -7.01
N GLU A 333 1.08 -11.86 -7.59
CA GLU A 333 -0.06 -11.21 -6.98
C GLU A 333 -1.22 -12.20 -6.73
N THR A 334 -2.04 -11.95 -5.72
CA THR A 334 -3.23 -12.77 -5.41
C THR A 334 -4.42 -12.36 -6.29
N VAL A 335 -4.33 -12.52 -7.61
CA VAL A 335 -5.34 -12.00 -8.55
C VAL A 335 -6.68 -12.71 -8.43
N VAL A 336 -6.67 -14.05 -8.47
CA VAL A 336 -7.90 -14.88 -8.55
C VAL A 336 -8.54 -15.16 -7.19
N ASN A 337 -7.83 -14.93 -6.09
CA ASN A 337 -8.27 -15.25 -4.73
C ASN A 337 -9.52 -14.45 -4.33
N TRP A 338 -9.60 -13.20 -4.76
CA TRP A 338 -10.70 -12.29 -4.41
C TRP A 338 -12.04 -12.70 -4.98
N SER A 339 -12.03 -13.40 -6.13
CA SER A 339 -13.25 -13.98 -6.72
C SER A 339 -13.84 -15.06 -5.84
N GLY A 340 -13.00 -15.93 -5.27
CA GLY A 340 -13.44 -17.04 -4.41
C GLY A 340 -14.04 -16.60 -3.08
N ILE A 341 -13.59 -15.45 -2.54
CA ILE A 341 -14.03 -14.91 -1.24
C ILE A 341 -15.35 -14.14 -1.35
N SER A 342 -15.60 -13.51 -2.50
CA SER A 342 -16.66 -12.50 -2.63
C SER A 342 -18.06 -13.09 -2.62
N TYR A 343 -18.27 -14.28 -3.21
CA TYR A 343 -19.58 -14.84 -3.49
C TYR A 343 -19.70 -16.31 -3.07
N THR A 344 -20.94 -16.75 -2.76
CA THR A 344 -21.23 -18.16 -2.55
C THR A 344 -21.36 -18.87 -3.90
N VAL A 345 -20.45 -19.80 -4.19
CA VAL A 345 -20.47 -20.60 -5.42
C VAL A 345 -20.18 -22.06 -5.08
N PRO A 346 -21.08 -23.00 -5.45
CA PRO A 346 -20.89 -24.43 -5.14
C PRO A 346 -19.81 -25.10 -5.99
N ASN A 347 -19.59 -24.65 -7.22
CA ASN A 347 -18.63 -25.24 -8.14
C ASN A 347 -17.67 -24.16 -8.64
N SER A 348 -16.38 -24.27 -8.31
CA SER A 348 -15.42 -23.23 -8.65
C SER A 348 -14.02 -23.78 -8.95
N GLN A 349 -13.33 -23.09 -9.85
CA GLN A 349 -11.94 -23.39 -10.22
C GLN A 349 -11.15 -22.09 -10.42
N PHE A 350 -9.92 -22.07 -9.92
CA PHE A 350 -9.03 -20.91 -9.98
C PHE A 350 -7.62 -21.32 -10.38
N ASP A 351 -7.02 -20.58 -11.31
CA ASP A 351 -5.63 -20.81 -11.74
C ASP A 351 -4.90 -19.48 -11.93
N TYR A 352 -3.62 -19.43 -11.55
CA TYR A 352 -2.77 -18.26 -11.74
C TYR A 352 -1.39 -18.65 -12.21
N LYS A 353 -1.00 -18.16 -13.36
CA LYS A 353 0.29 -18.41 -14.00
C LYS A 353 1.07 -17.14 -14.22
N LEU A 354 2.39 -17.29 -14.27
CA LEU A 354 3.34 -16.25 -14.62
C LEU A 354 4.02 -16.54 -15.95
N ALA A 355 4.28 -15.50 -16.73
CA ALA A 355 5.15 -15.57 -17.91
C ALA A 355 6.31 -14.57 -17.75
N LYS A 356 7.53 -15.05 -18.05
CA LYS A 356 8.74 -14.23 -17.99
C LYS A 356 8.92 -13.41 -19.25
N ILE A 357 9.11 -12.10 -19.06
CA ILE A 357 9.46 -11.16 -20.12
C ILE A 357 10.66 -10.30 -19.72
N ASP A 358 11.29 -9.61 -20.66
CA ASP A 358 12.52 -8.85 -20.43
C ASP A 358 12.19 -7.41 -19.92
N VAL A 359 11.61 -7.33 -18.73
CA VAL A 359 11.25 -6.10 -18.02
C VAL A 359 11.83 -6.10 -16.59
N ASN A 360 11.85 -4.94 -15.94
CA ASN A 360 12.10 -4.86 -14.49
C ASN A 360 11.02 -5.64 -13.72
N THR A 361 11.40 -6.18 -12.57
CA THR A 361 10.47 -6.96 -11.73
C THR A 361 9.25 -6.11 -11.34
N PRO A 362 8.02 -6.59 -11.56
CA PRO A 362 6.82 -5.97 -11.00
C PRO A 362 6.90 -5.88 -9.47
N ALA A 363 6.07 -5.06 -8.85
CA ALA A 363 6.04 -4.89 -7.41
C ALA A 363 4.62 -4.57 -6.92
N ASP A 364 4.38 -4.87 -5.66
CA ASP A 364 3.11 -4.54 -5.01
C ASP A 364 2.73 -3.07 -5.25
N MET A 365 1.57 -2.85 -5.85
CA MET A 365 0.97 -1.53 -5.99
C MET A 365 -0.41 -1.55 -5.35
N ARG A 366 -0.76 -0.54 -4.58
CA ARG A 366 -2.01 -0.32 -3.83
C ARG A 366 -3.11 -1.32 -4.18
N ALA A 367 -3.44 -2.23 -3.25
CA ALA A 367 -4.29 -3.43 -3.43
C ALA A 367 -3.74 -4.43 -4.49
N PRO A 368 -2.50 -4.98 -4.29
CA PRO A 368 -1.89 -5.89 -5.25
C PRO A 368 -2.76 -7.14 -5.49
N GLY A 369 -2.96 -7.48 -6.75
CA GLY A 369 -3.85 -8.56 -7.20
C GLY A 369 -5.34 -8.27 -7.01
N ALA A 370 -5.74 -7.61 -5.92
CA ALA A 370 -7.13 -7.28 -5.68
C ALA A 370 -7.66 -6.23 -6.68
N ALA A 371 -6.89 -5.21 -7.02
CA ALA A 371 -7.34 -4.18 -7.95
C ALA A 371 -7.62 -4.76 -9.35
N THR A 372 -6.72 -5.62 -9.84
CA THR A 372 -6.83 -6.27 -11.16
C THR A 372 -7.89 -7.37 -11.15
N GLY A 373 -7.86 -8.27 -10.16
CA GLY A 373 -8.81 -9.37 -10.04
C GLY A 373 -10.23 -8.91 -9.78
N ASN A 374 -10.40 -7.88 -8.96
CA ASN A 374 -11.71 -7.30 -8.65
C ASN A 374 -12.36 -6.63 -9.88
N PHE A 375 -11.57 -5.95 -10.72
CA PHE A 375 -12.07 -5.41 -11.98
C PHE A 375 -12.72 -6.51 -12.83
N ALA A 376 -12.02 -7.62 -13.00
CA ALA A 376 -12.49 -8.72 -13.85
C ALA A 376 -13.74 -9.40 -13.28
N ILE A 377 -13.70 -9.83 -12.01
CA ILE A 377 -14.84 -10.57 -11.42
C ILE A 377 -16.09 -9.69 -11.27
N GLU A 378 -15.95 -8.44 -10.84
CA GLU A 378 -17.09 -7.55 -10.63
C GLU A 378 -17.74 -7.10 -11.95
N SER A 379 -16.97 -6.99 -13.03
CA SER A 379 -17.50 -6.77 -14.37
C SER A 379 -18.20 -8.03 -14.92
N ALA A 380 -17.66 -9.22 -14.65
CA ALA A 380 -18.27 -10.49 -15.05
C ALA A 380 -19.58 -10.78 -14.31
N ILE A 381 -19.64 -10.47 -13.01
CA ILE A 381 -20.87 -10.57 -12.19
C ILE A 381 -21.97 -9.64 -12.72
N ASP A 382 -21.59 -8.41 -13.07
CA ASP A 382 -22.54 -7.47 -13.70
C ASP A 382 -23.06 -7.99 -15.03
N GLU A 383 -22.19 -8.54 -15.88
CA GLU A 383 -22.59 -9.12 -17.16
C GLU A 383 -23.56 -10.31 -16.97
N LEU A 384 -23.27 -11.21 -16.03
CA LEU A 384 -24.13 -12.35 -15.75
C LEU A 384 -25.49 -11.91 -15.18
N SER A 385 -25.54 -10.85 -14.35
CA SER A 385 -26.78 -10.33 -13.79
C SER A 385 -27.78 -9.92 -14.88
N TYR A 386 -27.30 -9.25 -15.93
CA TYR A 386 -28.14 -8.90 -17.10
C TYR A 386 -28.63 -10.13 -17.86
N LYS A 387 -27.78 -11.16 -18.03
CA LYS A 387 -28.16 -12.42 -18.68
C LYS A 387 -29.22 -13.19 -17.87
N ALA A 388 -29.14 -13.11 -16.56
CA ALA A 388 -30.13 -13.68 -15.64
C ALA A 388 -31.38 -12.79 -15.44
N GLY A 389 -31.43 -11.62 -16.12
CA GLY A 389 -32.55 -10.68 -16.00
C GLY A 389 -32.72 -10.07 -14.61
N LYS A 390 -31.63 -9.90 -13.87
CA LYS A 390 -31.58 -9.35 -12.51
C LYS A 390 -30.97 -7.97 -12.48
N ASP A 391 -31.40 -7.11 -11.54
CA ASP A 391 -30.65 -5.91 -11.21
C ASP A 391 -29.25 -6.28 -10.69
N PRO A 392 -28.18 -5.58 -11.08
CA PRO A 392 -26.84 -5.93 -10.66
C PRO A 392 -26.61 -5.88 -9.15
N LEU A 393 -27.30 -5.02 -8.41
CA LEU A 393 -27.23 -4.96 -6.95
C LEU A 393 -27.97 -6.15 -6.32
N ASP A 394 -29.19 -6.44 -6.77
CA ASP A 394 -29.98 -7.57 -6.29
C ASP A 394 -29.26 -8.89 -6.55
N PHE A 395 -28.58 -9.02 -7.69
CA PHE A 395 -27.80 -10.21 -8.02
C PHE A 395 -26.65 -10.43 -7.03
N ARG A 396 -25.96 -9.36 -6.61
CA ARG A 396 -24.89 -9.41 -5.60
C ARG A 396 -25.43 -9.78 -4.21
N LEU A 397 -26.54 -9.19 -3.81
CA LEU A 397 -27.20 -9.49 -2.52
C LEU A 397 -27.71 -10.94 -2.48
N LEU A 398 -28.25 -11.44 -3.61
CA LEU A 398 -28.73 -12.82 -3.73
C LEU A 398 -27.59 -13.85 -3.52
N ASN A 399 -26.40 -13.54 -4.01
CA ASN A 399 -25.22 -14.41 -3.94
C ASN A 399 -24.24 -14.04 -2.80
N TYR A 400 -24.70 -13.25 -1.84
CA TYR A 400 -23.93 -12.83 -0.69
C TYR A 400 -23.45 -14.00 0.16
N THR A 401 -22.23 -13.95 0.66
CA THR A 401 -21.69 -14.97 1.55
C THR A 401 -21.45 -14.42 2.96
N TYR A 402 -21.87 -15.16 3.98
CA TYR A 402 -21.67 -14.84 5.40
C TYR A 402 -20.44 -15.49 6.02
N SER A 403 -19.76 -16.35 5.26
CA SER A 403 -18.50 -16.99 5.63
C SER A 403 -17.58 -17.01 4.42
N ASP A 404 -16.28 -17.08 4.66
CA ASP A 404 -15.30 -17.25 3.60
C ASP A 404 -15.45 -18.63 2.95
N PRO A 405 -15.91 -18.70 1.70
CA PRO A 405 -16.12 -19.98 1.05
C PRO A 405 -14.81 -20.68 0.69
N THR A 406 -13.69 -19.99 0.60
CA THR A 406 -12.40 -20.58 0.20
C THR A 406 -11.74 -21.35 1.34
N GLU A 407 -11.84 -20.84 2.56
CA GLU A 407 -11.22 -21.42 3.76
C GLU A 407 -12.21 -22.10 4.71
N ASN A 408 -13.53 -22.02 4.44
CA ASN A 408 -14.60 -22.48 5.32
C ASN A 408 -14.53 -21.86 6.74
N LYS A 409 -14.18 -20.58 6.83
CA LYS A 409 -14.08 -19.83 8.07
C LYS A 409 -15.19 -18.77 8.15
N PRO A 410 -15.74 -18.49 9.33
CA PRO A 410 -16.55 -17.29 9.51
C PRO A 410 -15.66 -16.04 9.30
N PHE A 411 -16.24 -14.98 8.76
CA PHE A 411 -15.59 -13.68 8.82
C PHE A 411 -15.52 -13.18 10.27
N SER A 412 -14.44 -12.46 10.62
CA SER A 412 -14.35 -11.79 11.92
C SER A 412 -15.46 -10.74 12.07
N SER A 413 -15.71 -9.98 11.02
CA SER A 413 -16.91 -9.20 10.76
C SER A 413 -17.05 -8.99 9.25
N LYS A 414 -18.28 -8.78 8.77
CA LYS A 414 -18.56 -8.44 7.36
C LYS A 414 -19.83 -7.60 7.29
N ARG A 415 -19.67 -6.32 6.93
CA ARG A 415 -20.76 -5.35 6.79
C ARG A 415 -20.91 -4.88 5.33
N LEU A 416 -20.60 -5.76 4.37
CA LEU A 416 -20.73 -5.45 2.95
C LEU A 416 -22.19 -5.27 2.53
N ASP A 417 -23.12 -5.99 3.15
CA ASP A 417 -24.56 -5.81 2.97
C ASP A 417 -25.01 -4.39 3.34
N ASP A 418 -24.52 -3.86 4.47
CA ASP A 418 -24.78 -2.47 4.85
C ASP A 418 -24.11 -1.48 3.88
N CYS A 419 -22.90 -1.79 3.38
CA CYS A 419 -22.28 -0.98 2.32
C CYS A 419 -23.16 -0.90 1.07
N TYR A 420 -23.78 -2.01 0.68
CA TYR A 420 -24.73 -2.03 -0.44
C TYR A 420 -25.99 -1.20 -0.14
N HIS A 421 -26.61 -1.37 1.02
CA HIS A 421 -27.86 -0.68 1.36
C HIS A 421 -27.65 0.82 1.58
N GLU A 422 -26.67 1.23 2.38
CA GLU A 422 -26.39 2.64 2.64
C GLU A 422 -25.85 3.35 1.39
N GLY A 423 -24.98 2.66 0.63
CA GLY A 423 -24.45 3.16 -0.64
C GLY A 423 -25.55 3.37 -1.67
N ALA A 424 -26.45 2.39 -1.86
CA ALA A 424 -27.57 2.47 -2.78
C ALA A 424 -28.55 3.58 -2.40
N ALA A 425 -28.92 3.69 -1.11
CA ALA A 425 -29.78 4.75 -0.62
C ALA A 425 -29.19 6.15 -0.85
N ARG A 426 -27.89 6.32 -0.53
CA ARG A 426 -27.17 7.60 -0.74
C ARG A 426 -27.02 7.96 -2.21
N PHE A 427 -26.82 6.94 -3.06
CA PHE A 427 -26.72 7.10 -4.50
C PHE A 427 -28.09 7.34 -5.18
N GLY A 428 -29.18 6.82 -4.61
CA GLY A 428 -30.51 6.83 -5.19
C GLY A 428 -30.70 5.74 -6.23
N TRP A 429 -30.13 4.55 -6.01
CA TRP A 429 -30.10 3.42 -6.94
C TRP A 429 -31.48 2.99 -7.41
N GLU A 430 -32.51 3.13 -6.59
CA GLU A 430 -33.93 2.84 -6.90
C GLU A 430 -34.47 3.59 -8.11
N GLN A 431 -33.86 4.73 -8.47
CA GLN A 431 -34.23 5.54 -9.62
C GLN A 431 -33.59 5.06 -10.92
N ARG A 432 -32.77 4.00 -10.85
CA ARG A 432 -32.08 3.44 -12.02
C ARG A 432 -33.09 2.79 -12.96
N ASN A 433 -33.10 3.20 -14.22
CA ASN A 433 -33.75 2.42 -15.26
C ASN A 433 -32.83 1.24 -15.65
N PRO A 434 -33.23 -0.02 -15.50
CA PRO A 434 -32.35 -1.16 -15.70
C PRO A 434 -31.90 -1.39 -17.15
N ALA A 435 -32.64 -0.85 -18.14
CA ALA A 435 -32.31 -1.06 -19.55
C ALA A 435 -31.06 -0.25 -19.96
N PRO A 436 -30.07 -0.86 -20.60
CA PRO A 436 -28.96 -0.12 -21.16
C PRO A 436 -29.44 0.95 -22.16
N ARG A 437 -28.73 2.09 -22.22
CA ARG A 437 -29.03 3.25 -23.08
C ARG A 437 -30.35 3.98 -22.81
N SER A 438 -30.98 3.68 -21.68
CA SER A 438 -32.30 4.23 -21.34
C SER A 438 -32.26 5.60 -20.64
N MET A 439 -31.12 5.97 -20.05
CA MET A 439 -30.99 7.23 -19.30
C MET A 439 -30.16 8.25 -20.09
N ARG A 440 -30.63 9.52 -20.11
CA ARG A 440 -29.96 10.60 -20.83
C ARG A 440 -30.00 11.92 -20.05
N ASP A 441 -28.99 12.74 -20.31
CA ASP A 441 -28.93 14.15 -19.92
C ASP A 441 -28.54 14.95 -21.15
N GLY A 442 -29.52 15.52 -21.79
CA GLY A 442 -29.35 16.13 -23.11
C GLY A 442 -28.88 15.12 -24.14
N ASN A 443 -27.74 15.37 -24.78
CA ASN A 443 -27.11 14.47 -25.76
C ASN A 443 -26.28 13.36 -25.12
N LEU A 444 -25.96 13.48 -23.83
CA LEU A 444 -25.11 12.52 -23.13
C LEU A 444 -25.92 11.29 -22.69
N LEU A 445 -25.38 10.11 -22.88
CA LEU A 445 -25.85 8.88 -22.27
C LEU A 445 -25.45 8.84 -20.80
N VAL A 446 -26.39 8.50 -19.92
CA VAL A 446 -26.12 8.36 -18.48
C VAL A 446 -26.11 6.90 -18.12
N GLY A 447 -25.06 6.46 -17.42
CA GLY A 447 -24.95 5.09 -16.94
C GLY A 447 -24.65 5.03 -15.45
N TRP A 448 -25.26 4.04 -14.77
CA TRP A 448 -25.04 3.74 -13.36
C TRP A 448 -24.52 2.33 -13.20
N GLY A 449 -23.42 2.17 -12.45
CA GLY A 449 -22.79 0.90 -12.18
C GLY A 449 -22.50 0.72 -10.69
N VAL A 450 -22.48 -0.52 -10.24
CA VAL A 450 -22.13 -0.93 -8.88
C VAL A 450 -21.09 -2.05 -8.92
N ALA A 451 -20.17 -2.04 -7.96
CA ALA A 451 -19.24 -3.14 -7.72
C ALA A 451 -18.78 -3.13 -6.26
N ALA A 452 -18.33 -4.29 -5.79
CA ALA A 452 -17.80 -4.45 -4.44
C ALA A 452 -16.28 -4.64 -4.43
N GLY A 453 -15.70 -4.51 -3.26
CA GLY A 453 -14.29 -4.83 -3.00
C GLY A 453 -14.09 -5.50 -1.65
N CYS A 454 -13.02 -6.26 -1.57
CA CYS A 454 -12.58 -6.96 -0.37
C CYS A 454 -11.06 -6.81 -0.24
N TRP A 455 -10.55 -6.49 0.95
CA TRP A 455 -9.13 -6.37 1.24
C TRP A 455 -8.77 -6.93 2.60
N ASP A 456 -7.61 -7.54 2.74
CA ASP A 456 -7.15 -8.16 3.98
C ASP A 456 -7.08 -7.16 5.15
N ALA A 457 -7.55 -7.59 6.32
CA ALA A 457 -7.41 -6.89 7.58
C ALA A 457 -6.27 -7.49 8.42
N SER A 458 -5.07 -7.50 7.86
CA SER A 458 -3.88 -8.09 8.47
C SER A 458 -3.34 -7.24 9.63
N MET A 459 -2.68 -7.90 10.58
CA MET A 459 -1.90 -7.30 11.65
C MET A 459 -0.47 -7.81 11.58
N GLN A 460 0.52 -6.95 11.85
CA GLN A 460 1.94 -7.29 11.89
C GLN A 460 2.53 -6.98 13.26
N LYS A 461 3.70 -7.57 13.57
CA LYS A 461 4.42 -7.25 14.80
C LYS A 461 4.89 -5.81 14.79
N ALA A 462 4.61 -5.08 15.87
CA ALA A 462 5.03 -3.69 16.07
C ALA A 462 5.41 -3.44 17.53
N GLU A 463 6.31 -2.49 17.72
CA GLU A 463 6.75 -2.03 19.03
C GLU A 463 6.61 -0.49 19.12
N ALA A 464 6.35 0.01 20.30
CA ALA A 464 6.29 1.44 20.60
C ALA A 464 6.89 1.72 21.99
N LYS A 465 7.39 2.92 22.18
CA LYS A 465 7.85 3.41 23.49
C LYS A 465 7.10 4.70 23.84
N ALA A 466 6.49 4.74 25.01
CA ALA A 466 5.86 5.92 25.59
C ALA A 466 6.79 6.51 26.67
N VAL A 467 7.01 7.81 26.61
CA VAL A 467 7.86 8.57 27.55
C VAL A 467 7.09 9.81 27.97
N ILE A 468 6.78 9.93 29.25
CA ILE A 468 6.24 11.16 29.84
C ILE A 468 7.34 11.88 30.61
N SER A 469 7.56 13.15 30.29
CA SER A 469 8.55 14.00 30.95
C SER A 469 7.95 14.70 32.18
N ALA A 470 8.81 15.21 33.06
CA ALA A 470 8.40 15.89 34.30
C ALA A 470 7.44 17.06 34.07
N ASN A 471 7.43 17.69 32.90
CA ASN A 471 6.50 18.76 32.53
C ASN A 471 5.14 18.24 32.02
N GLY A 472 4.89 16.93 32.05
CA GLY A 472 3.64 16.32 31.61
C GLY A 472 3.51 16.07 30.09
N HIS A 473 4.55 16.36 29.30
CA HIS A 473 4.53 16.09 27.87
C HIS A 473 4.80 14.62 27.57
N LEU A 474 3.89 13.97 26.85
CA LEU A 474 4.00 12.58 26.40
C LEU A 474 4.60 12.52 25.01
N THR A 475 5.71 11.80 24.85
CA THR A 475 6.28 11.45 23.55
C THR A 475 6.14 9.95 23.33
N VAL A 476 5.53 9.54 22.22
CA VAL A 476 5.44 8.13 21.81
C VAL A 476 6.20 7.93 20.51
N ARG A 477 6.94 6.83 20.42
CA ARG A 477 7.88 6.57 19.31
C ARG A 477 7.72 5.19 18.73
N SER A 478 7.82 5.08 17.40
CA SER A 478 7.92 3.81 16.67
C SER A 478 8.56 4.03 15.30
N ALA A 479 9.38 3.09 14.81
CA ALA A 479 10.11 3.22 13.53
C ALA A 479 9.22 3.02 12.29
N THR A 480 7.92 3.30 12.40
CA THR A 480 6.97 3.29 11.27
C THR A 480 7.18 4.49 10.34
N ASN A 481 6.44 4.54 9.23
CA ASN A 481 6.49 5.64 8.26
C ASN A 481 5.13 6.36 8.13
N ASP A 482 5.09 7.51 7.44
CA ASP A 482 3.87 8.17 6.97
C ASP A 482 4.02 8.59 5.51
N GLN A 483 3.42 7.81 4.61
CA GLN A 483 3.35 8.13 3.18
C GLN A 483 2.12 8.97 2.79
N GLY A 484 1.53 9.68 3.77
CA GLY A 484 0.35 10.52 3.60
C GLY A 484 -0.92 9.95 4.24
N ALA A 485 -0.85 8.80 4.91
CA ALA A 485 -2.00 8.15 5.55
C ALA A 485 -2.50 8.89 6.81
N GLY A 486 -1.67 9.72 7.44
CA GLY A 486 -2.00 10.42 8.68
C GLY A 486 -1.57 9.65 9.92
N THR A 487 -0.52 8.86 9.82
CA THR A 487 0.04 8.07 10.94
C THR A 487 0.34 8.93 12.14
N TYR A 488 0.93 10.12 11.94
CA TYR A 488 1.20 11.07 13.03
C TYR A 488 -0.05 11.37 13.88
N VAL A 489 -1.14 11.78 13.25
CA VAL A 489 -2.33 12.21 13.99
C VAL A 489 -3.07 11.05 14.65
N ILE A 490 -3.22 9.90 13.98
CA ILE A 490 -3.96 8.76 14.56
C ILE A 490 -3.23 8.13 15.74
N MET A 491 -1.88 8.06 15.69
CA MET A 491 -1.09 7.57 16.83
C MET A 491 -1.07 8.57 17.99
N THR A 492 -1.07 9.88 17.69
CA THR A 492 -1.23 10.92 18.72
C THR A 492 -2.62 10.82 19.38
N GLN A 493 -3.71 10.60 18.60
CA GLN A 493 -5.06 10.38 19.14
C GLN A 493 -5.11 9.14 20.05
N MET A 494 -4.49 8.01 19.61
CA MET A 494 -4.44 6.79 20.42
C MET A 494 -3.74 7.01 21.74
N ALA A 495 -2.58 7.65 21.74
CA ALA A 495 -1.81 7.91 22.94
C ALA A 495 -2.53 8.91 23.87
N ALA A 496 -3.07 9.99 23.32
CA ALA A 496 -3.82 11.02 24.05
C ALA A 496 -5.02 10.40 24.77
N GLN A 497 -5.78 9.57 24.07
CA GLN A 497 -6.93 8.89 24.64
C GLN A 497 -6.56 7.90 25.71
N THR A 498 -5.55 7.05 25.48
CA THR A 498 -5.17 5.99 26.41
C THR A 498 -4.75 6.55 27.78
N LEU A 499 -4.13 7.73 27.80
CA LEU A 499 -3.70 8.39 29.04
C LEU A 499 -4.55 9.62 29.43
N GLY A 500 -5.67 9.85 28.74
CA GLY A 500 -6.57 10.97 29.04
C GLY A 500 -5.88 12.33 28.96
N LEU A 501 -4.89 12.51 28.07
CA LEU A 501 -4.13 13.75 27.91
C LEU A 501 -4.69 14.60 26.77
N PRO A 502 -4.63 15.93 26.86
CA PRO A 502 -4.91 16.79 25.71
C PRO A 502 -3.97 16.53 24.55
N MET A 503 -4.49 16.55 23.32
CA MET A 503 -3.67 16.36 22.09
C MET A 503 -2.42 17.25 22.02
N ALA A 504 -2.50 18.47 22.53
CA ALA A 504 -1.38 19.42 22.56
C ALA A 504 -0.21 18.98 23.47
N GLN A 505 -0.45 18.07 24.41
CA GLN A 505 0.57 17.51 25.31
C GLN A 505 1.16 16.19 24.80
N VAL A 506 0.76 15.73 23.62
CA VAL A 506 1.19 14.46 23.06
C VAL A 506 1.88 14.66 21.72
N THR A 507 3.06 14.07 21.56
CA THR A 507 3.79 14.01 20.29
C THR A 507 4.04 12.55 19.90
N PHE A 508 3.73 12.21 18.66
CA PHE A 508 4.16 10.95 18.07
C PHE A 508 5.34 11.18 17.13
N GLU A 509 6.43 10.43 17.32
CA GLU A 509 7.62 10.47 16.49
C GLU A 509 7.76 9.16 15.70
N LEU A 510 8.17 9.26 14.44
CA LEU A 510 8.31 8.11 13.53
C LEU A 510 9.49 8.25 12.55
N GLY A 511 9.74 7.19 11.79
CA GLY A 511 10.61 7.22 10.62
C GLY A 511 12.11 7.23 10.95
N ASP A 512 12.54 6.64 12.06
CA ASP A 512 13.94 6.58 12.46
C ASP A 512 14.25 5.21 13.07
N THR A 513 15.27 4.55 12.58
CA THR A 513 15.66 3.20 13.02
C THR A 513 16.25 3.12 14.43
N GLU A 514 16.49 4.23 15.12
CA GLU A 514 16.78 4.25 16.56
C GLU A 514 15.51 4.08 17.42
N MET A 515 14.33 4.16 16.83
CA MET A 515 13.05 3.96 17.52
C MET A 515 12.70 2.46 17.60
N PRO A 516 11.73 2.06 18.45
CA PRO A 516 11.23 0.70 18.50
C PRO A 516 10.75 0.20 17.12
N ALA A 517 10.99 -1.09 16.86
CA ALA A 517 10.76 -1.70 15.57
C ALA A 517 9.28 -1.64 15.12
N ALA A 518 9.07 -1.34 13.86
CA ALA A 518 7.76 -1.37 13.22
C ALA A 518 7.83 -2.09 11.86
N PRO A 519 6.72 -2.67 11.39
CA PRO A 519 6.66 -3.27 10.07
C PRO A 519 6.73 -2.18 8.98
N ILE A 520 7.04 -2.59 7.76
CA ILE A 520 6.90 -1.73 6.57
C ILE A 520 5.45 -1.20 6.49
N GLN A 521 5.28 0.01 5.98
CA GLN A 521 3.96 0.61 5.77
C GLN A 521 3.38 0.15 4.44
N GLY A 522 2.62 -0.94 4.46
CA GLY A 522 1.94 -1.55 3.32
C GLY A 522 0.70 -2.31 3.79
N GLY A 523 -0.03 -2.99 2.88
CA GLY A 523 -1.16 -3.88 3.21
C GLY A 523 -2.23 -3.29 4.12
N SER A 524 -2.25 -1.97 4.31
CA SER A 524 -3.18 -1.22 5.18
C SER A 524 -3.11 -1.57 6.68
N TRP A 525 -2.04 -2.22 7.16
CA TRP A 525 -1.92 -2.73 8.55
C TRP A 525 -1.33 -1.76 9.58
N THR A 526 -0.90 -0.55 9.21
CA THR A 526 -0.20 0.36 10.14
C THR A 526 -1.08 0.80 11.32
N ALA A 527 -2.32 1.20 11.06
CA ALA A 527 -3.25 1.62 12.12
C ALA A 527 -3.51 0.50 13.12
N ASN A 528 -3.73 -0.71 12.63
CA ASN A 528 -3.98 -1.91 13.41
C ASN A 528 -2.74 -2.32 14.24
N SER A 529 -1.57 -2.43 13.61
CA SER A 529 -0.35 -2.95 14.23
C SER A 529 0.31 -1.94 15.18
N VAL A 530 0.63 -0.75 14.65
CA VAL A 530 1.33 0.29 15.42
C VAL A 530 0.38 0.94 16.43
N GLY A 531 -0.90 1.13 16.07
CA GLY A 531 -1.91 1.67 17.00
C GLY A 531 -2.08 0.80 18.25
N ALA A 532 -2.13 -0.52 18.10
CA ALA A 532 -2.18 -1.45 19.22
C ALA A 532 -0.88 -1.42 20.07
N ALA A 533 0.30 -1.30 19.44
CA ALA A 533 1.56 -1.17 20.16
C ALA A 533 1.65 0.15 20.95
N VAL A 534 1.16 1.25 20.37
CA VAL A 534 1.04 2.56 21.03
C VAL A 534 0.09 2.49 22.25
N GLN A 535 -1.08 1.87 22.08
CA GLN A 535 -2.02 1.66 23.18
C GLN A 535 -1.35 0.88 24.32
N ASN A 536 -0.70 -0.25 24.00
CA ASN A 536 -0.04 -1.08 25.01
C ASN A 536 1.09 -0.32 25.72
N ALA A 537 1.92 0.45 25.01
CA ALA A 537 2.95 1.29 25.64
C ALA A 537 2.38 2.32 26.61
N CYS A 538 1.28 2.96 26.20
CA CYS A 538 0.59 3.94 27.06
C CYS A 538 -0.11 3.27 28.25
N GLN A 539 -0.68 2.07 28.10
CA GLN A 539 -1.25 1.31 29.22
C GLN A 539 -0.18 0.89 30.23
N GLU A 540 0.97 0.39 29.75
CA GLU A 540 2.09 0.05 30.65
C GLU A 540 2.65 1.29 31.36
N LEU A 541 2.70 2.44 30.69
CA LEU A 541 3.03 3.71 31.32
C LEU A 541 1.97 4.10 32.37
N GLY A 542 0.68 3.95 32.06
CA GLY A 542 -0.44 4.18 32.97
C GLY A 542 -0.36 3.34 34.23
N LYS A 543 0.02 2.04 34.13
CA LYS A 543 0.25 1.19 35.30
C LYS A 543 1.37 1.73 36.23
N LYS A 544 2.45 2.24 35.62
CA LYS A 544 3.54 2.87 36.38
C LYS A 544 3.08 4.15 37.07
N LEU A 545 2.30 4.99 36.38
CA LEU A 545 1.74 6.21 36.93
C LEU A 545 0.77 5.91 38.10
N LEU A 546 -0.11 4.90 37.93
CA LEU A 546 -1.01 4.50 39.04
C LEU A 546 -0.22 3.98 40.24
N LYS A 547 0.82 3.18 40.04
CA LYS A 547 1.66 2.71 41.13
C LYS A 547 2.32 3.87 41.91
N LEU A 548 2.78 4.88 41.19
CA LEU A 548 3.34 6.09 41.82
C LEU A 548 2.24 6.90 42.53
N ALA A 549 1.06 7.04 41.93
CA ALA A 549 -0.08 7.69 42.55
C ALA A 549 -0.47 7.02 43.89
N GLN A 550 -0.42 5.70 43.96
CA GLN A 550 -0.73 4.92 45.18
C GLN A 550 0.31 5.12 46.29
N GLN A 551 1.50 5.58 45.99
CA GLN A 551 2.60 5.82 46.93
C GLN A 551 2.57 7.24 47.51
N LEU A 552 1.70 8.12 47.02
CA LEU A 552 1.52 9.47 47.62
C LEU A 552 0.92 9.36 48.98
N ASP A 553 1.30 10.27 49.86
CA ASP A 553 0.71 10.36 51.21
C ASP A 553 -0.81 10.56 51.10
N ASP A 554 -1.58 9.79 51.86
CA ASP A 554 -3.05 9.79 51.86
C ASP A 554 -3.70 9.64 50.46
N SER A 555 -3.06 8.87 49.56
CA SER A 555 -3.53 8.71 48.21
C SER A 555 -4.99 8.22 48.12
N PRO A 556 -5.87 8.93 47.42
CA PRO A 556 -7.25 8.48 47.21
C PRO A 556 -7.32 7.23 46.29
N LEU A 557 -6.24 6.88 45.60
CA LEU A 557 -6.15 5.70 44.73
C LEU A 557 -5.47 4.50 45.40
N ALA A 558 -5.16 4.56 46.69
CA ALA A 558 -4.58 3.45 47.44
C ALA A 558 -5.44 2.18 47.28
N GLY A 559 -4.82 1.06 46.85
CA GLY A 559 -5.47 -0.23 46.72
C GLY A 559 -6.41 -0.39 45.49
N VAL A 560 -6.52 0.59 44.61
CA VAL A 560 -7.33 0.49 43.36
C VAL A 560 -6.56 -0.27 42.29
N ASN A 561 -7.17 -1.27 41.64
CA ASN A 561 -6.52 -1.98 40.54
C ASN A 561 -6.52 -1.15 39.26
N PHE A 562 -5.65 -1.52 38.29
CA PHE A 562 -5.54 -0.79 37.04
C PHE A 562 -6.82 -0.88 36.18
N GLU A 563 -7.53 -1.97 36.27
CA GLU A 563 -8.81 -2.21 35.59
C GLU A 563 -9.96 -1.35 36.15
N ASP A 564 -9.79 -0.83 37.36
CA ASP A 564 -10.80 -0.06 38.10
C ASP A 564 -10.52 1.45 38.02
N VAL A 565 -9.57 1.89 37.18
CA VAL A 565 -9.29 3.31 36.96
C VAL A 565 -9.49 3.72 35.49
N GLN A 566 -9.81 5.00 35.31
CA GLN A 566 -9.80 5.66 33.99
C GLN A 566 -8.83 6.84 34.01
N PHE A 567 -8.22 7.07 32.84
CA PHE A 567 -7.40 8.22 32.56
C PHE A 567 -8.24 9.25 31.79
N ALA A 568 -8.46 10.41 32.37
CA ALA A 568 -9.27 11.47 31.79
C ALA A 568 -8.83 12.85 32.28
N ASP A 569 -8.78 13.83 31.37
CA ASP A 569 -8.46 15.24 31.63
C ASP A 569 -7.16 15.44 32.43
N GLY A 570 -6.12 14.63 32.14
CA GLY A 570 -4.85 14.68 32.85
C GLY A 570 -4.85 14.10 34.24
N HIS A 571 -5.86 13.30 34.62
CA HIS A 571 -6.02 12.65 35.90
C HIS A 571 -6.19 11.14 35.81
N ILE A 572 -5.83 10.44 36.86
CA ILE A 572 -6.22 9.05 37.10
C ILE A 572 -7.39 9.10 38.09
N ARG A 573 -8.51 8.47 37.76
CA ARG A 573 -9.76 8.46 38.51
C ARG A 573 -10.22 7.03 38.76
N ALA A 574 -10.74 6.73 39.96
CA ALA A 574 -11.38 5.44 40.19
C ALA A 574 -12.75 5.39 39.51
N ASN A 575 -13.06 4.26 38.84
CA ASN A 575 -14.33 4.09 38.10
C ASN A 575 -15.56 4.09 39.02
N GLU A 576 -15.44 3.53 40.24
CA GLU A 576 -16.52 3.45 41.18
C GLU A 576 -16.83 4.80 41.86
N ASP A 577 -15.80 5.66 42.03
CA ASP A 577 -15.93 6.98 42.65
C ASP A 577 -14.93 7.96 41.99
N ILE A 578 -15.44 8.76 41.08
CA ILE A 578 -14.66 9.75 40.33
C ILE A 578 -14.05 10.87 41.20
N SER A 579 -14.51 11.01 42.46
CA SER A 579 -13.90 11.95 43.43
C SER A 579 -12.54 11.44 43.94
N ARG A 580 -12.32 10.11 43.85
CA ARG A 580 -11.02 9.49 44.09
C ARG A 580 -10.13 9.69 42.87
N THR A 581 -9.43 10.81 42.84
CA THR A 581 -8.67 11.25 41.67
C THR A 581 -7.31 11.81 42.08
N VAL A 582 -6.30 11.61 41.21
CA VAL A 582 -4.96 12.19 41.34
C VAL A 582 -4.55 12.76 39.97
N ALA A 583 -4.04 13.99 39.95
CA ALA A 583 -3.53 14.59 38.72
C ALA A 583 -2.20 13.95 38.31
N ILE A 584 -2.02 13.68 37.04
CA ILE A 584 -0.75 13.15 36.51
C ILE A 584 0.41 14.12 36.78
N ALA A 585 0.16 15.42 36.75
CA ALA A 585 1.14 16.45 37.10
C ALA A 585 1.66 16.33 38.55
N ASP A 586 0.77 16.02 39.50
CA ASP A 586 1.14 15.84 40.91
C ASP A 586 1.97 14.57 41.11
N ILE A 587 1.61 13.50 40.40
CA ILE A 587 2.37 12.24 40.41
C ILE A 587 3.80 12.49 39.89
N LEU A 588 3.94 13.20 38.79
CA LEU A 588 5.24 13.52 38.19
C LEU A 588 6.09 14.41 39.12
N ALA A 589 5.48 15.42 39.68
CA ALA A 589 6.15 16.31 40.63
C ALA A 589 6.64 15.56 41.90
N ALA A 590 5.83 14.67 42.44
CA ALA A 590 6.18 13.89 43.65
C ALA A 590 7.20 12.78 43.37
N SER A 591 7.23 12.23 42.14
CA SER A 591 8.16 11.16 41.79
C SER A 591 9.62 11.60 41.76
N GLY A 592 9.90 12.87 41.52
CA GLY A 592 11.26 13.41 41.33
C GLY A 592 11.97 12.91 40.07
N GLU A 593 11.31 12.14 39.25
CA GLU A 593 11.87 11.54 38.02
C GLU A 593 11.85 12.55 36.85
N ALA A 594 12.96 12.69 36.14
CA ALA A 594 13.01 13.54 34.93
C ALA A 594 12.07 13.04 33.83
N LYS A 595 11.86 11.73 33.77
CA LYS A 595 10.96 11.05 32.83
C LYS A 595 10.53 9.69 33.36
N ILE A 596 9.33 9.25 32.99
CA ILE A 596 8.87 7.88 33.19
C ILE A 596 8.61 7.28 31.80
N GLU A 597 9.05 6.05 31.57
CA GLU A 597 8.94 5.43 30.25
C GLU A 597 8.43 3.98 30.33
N ALA A 598 7.75 3.55 29.27
CA ALA A 598 7.31 2.18 29.11
C ALA A 598 7.35 1.76 27.64
N ASP A 599 7.59 0.46 27.43
CA ASP A 599 7.57 -0.16 26.12
C ASP A 599 6.25 -0.92 25.93
N GLY A 600 5.75 -0.94 24.68
CA GLY A 600 4.57 -1.72 24.28
C GLY A 600 4.85 -2.51 23.01
N LYS A 601 4.27 -3.71 22.93
CA LYS A 601 4.37 -4.60 21.79
C LYS A 601 3.00 -5.08 21.38
N ALA A 602 2.79 -5.25 20.08
CA ALA A 602 1.57 -5.82 19.53
C ALA A 602 1.91 -6.75 18.35
N GLY A 603 0.99 -7.61 18.00
CA GLY A 603 1.17 -8.51 16.87
C GLY A 603 -0.07 -9.37 16.62
N PRO A 604 -0.10 -10.12 15.52
CA PRO A 604 -1.25 -10.93 15.15
C PRO A 604 -1.57 -11.98 16.21
N ASN A 605 -2.87 -12.26 16.39
CA ASN A 605 -3.33 -13.36 17.23
C ASN A 605 -3.42 -14.65 16.38
N PRO A 606 -2.52 -15.65 16.57
CA PRO A 606 -2.51 -16.85 15.75
C PRO A 606 -3.81 -17.68 15.83
N ILE A 607 -4.50 -17.63 16.99
CA ILE A 607 -5.75 -18.36 17.20
C ILE A 607 -6.86 -17.72 16.35
N ASN A 608 -6.93 -16.40 16.34
CA ASN A 608 -7.92 -15.68 15.52
C ASN A 608 -7.66 -15.91 14.03
N MET A 609 -6.40 -15.86 13.58
CA MET A 609 -6.02 -16.15 12.18
C MET A 609 -6.41 -17.57 11.72
N LEU A 610 -6.35 -18.55 12.63
CA LEU A 610 -6.78 -19.92 12.33
C LEU A 610 -8.31 -20.06 12.24
N LYS A 611 -9.05 -19.27 13.03
CA LYS A 611 -10.51 -19.43 13.19
C LYS A 611 -11.33 -18.52 12.27
N TYR A 612 -10.80 -17.38 11.89
CA TYR A 612 -11.55 -16.34 11.19
C TYR A 612 -10.85 -15.91 9.90
N SER A 613 -11.64 -15.50 8.92
CA SER A 613 -11.23 -14.77 7.74
C SER A 613 -11.46 -13.27 8.01
N MET A 614 -10.43 -12.43 7.88
CA MET A 614 -10.42 -11.05 8.35
C MET A 614 -10.24 -10.08 7.19
N HIS A 615 -11.29 -9.31 6.86
CA HIS A 615 -11.29 -8.42 5.69
C HIS A 615 -12.03 -7.11 5.96
N SER A 616 -11.61 -6.06 5.27
CA SER A 616 -12.38 -4.84 5.03
C SER A 616 -13.19 -5.02 3.75
N HIS A 617 -14.32 -4.33 3.63
CA HIS A 617 -15.20 -4.41 2.48
C HIS A 617 -15.64 -3.02 2.02
N ASN A 618 -15.98 -2.88 0.74
CA ASN A 618 -16.65 -1.68 0.24
C ASN A 618 -17.62 -2.00 -0.89
N ALA A 619 -18.54 -1.05 -1.12
CA ALA A 619 -19.40 -1.01 -2.30
C ALA A 619 -19.26 0.37 -2.97
N ALA A 620 -18.89 0.37 -4.25
CA ALA A 620 -18.75 1.57 -5.06
C ALA A 620 -19.92 1.68 -6.04
N PHE A 621 -20.63 2.82 -6.00
CA PHE A 621 -21.69 3.20 -6.92
C PHE A 621 -21.19 4.36 -7.76
N VAL A 622 -21.31 4.25 -9.08
CA VAL A 622 -20.74 5.22 -10.03
C VAL A 622 -21.78 5.65 -11.05
N GLU A 623 -21.80 6.94 -11.32
CA GLU A 623 -22.50 7.55 -12.46
C GLU A 623 -21.49 8.04 -13.48
N VAL A 624 -21.67 7.65 -14.73
CA VAL A 624 -20.92 8.20 -15.86
C VAL A 624 -21.86 8.93 -16.82
N LYS A 625 -21.30 9.92 -17.52
CA LYS A 625 -21.91 10.52 -18.71
C LYS A 625 -21.00 10.23 -19.90
N VAL A 626 -21.56 9.71 -20.96
CA VAL A 626 -20.84 9.33 -22.17
C VAL A 626 -21.36 10.15 -23.34
N ASP A 627 -20.45 10.83 -24.03
CA ASP A 627 -20.72 11.41 -25.33
C ASP A 627 -20.56 10.31 -26.39
N GLU A 628 -21.67 9.92 -26.99
CA GLU A 628 -21.75 8.81 -27.92
C GLU A 628 -21.02 9.11 -29.26
N ASP A 629 -20.99 10.38 -29.66
CA ASP A 629 -20.38 10.83 -30.90
C ASP A 629 -18.86 10.96 -30.79
N LEU A 630 -18.37 11.32 -29.60
CA LEU A 630 -16.95 11.54 -29.30
C LEU A 630 -16.29 10.34 -28.61
N GLY A 631 -17.07 9.40 -28.07
CA GLY A 631 -16.55 8.28 -27.27
C GLY A 631 -15.96 8.71 -25.91
N THR A 632 -16.23 9.94 -25.44
CA THR A 632 -15.66 10.43 -24.18
C THR A 632 -16.51 10.03 -22.97
N VAL A 633 -15.85 9.66 -21.87
CA VAL A 633 -16.48 9.24 -20.60
C VAL A 633 -16.11 10.22 -19.50
N HIS A 634 -17.11 10.68 -18.76
CA HIS A 634 -16.94 11.51 -17.57
C HIS A 634 -17.61 10.84 -16.36
N VAL A 635 -16.82 10.60 -15.30
CA VAL A 635 -17.34 10.14 -14.00
C VAL A 635 -17.90 11.35 -13.27
N THR A 636 -19.21 11.45 -13.17
CA THR A 636 -19.89 12.63 -12.59
C THR A 636 -20.15 12.48 -11.10
N ARG A 637 -20.32 11.26 -10.62
CA ARG A 637 -20.64 10.99 -9.22
C ARG A 637 -20.16 9.60 -8.80
N VAL A 638 -19.56 9.54 -7.61
CA VAL A 638 -19.22 8.29 -6.95
C VAL A 638 -19.74 8.31 -5.51
N VAL A 639 -20.34 7.22 -5.06
CA VAL A 639 -20.58 6.92 -3.65
C VAL A 639 -19.79 5.67 -3.32
N ASN A 640 -18.85 5.78 -2.37
CA ASN A 640 -18.03 4.67 -1.91
C ASN A 640 -18.34 4.41 -0.44
N ALA A 641 -19.10 3.35 -0.16
CA ALA A 641 -19.46 2.92 1.20
C ALA A 641 -18.45 1.86 1.67
N VAL A 642 -17.83 2.09 2.84
CA VAL A 642 -16.69 1.31 3.34
C VAL A 642 -16.95 0.80 4.75
N ALA A 643 -16.78 -0.48 4.96
CA ALA A 643 -16.76 -1.18 6.24
C ALA A 643 -15.32 -1.60 6.55
N ALA A 644 -14.67 -0.92 7.49
CA ALA A 644 -13.25 -1.11 7.81
C ALA A 644 -12.98 -1.05 9.33
N GLY A 645 -13.88 -1.62 10.11
CA GLY A 645 -13.80 -1.58 11.56
C GLY A 645 -13.93 -0.15 12.10
N ARG A 646 -13.49 0.06 13.32
CA ARG A 646 -13.50 1.36 13.99
C ARG A 646 -12.65 2.39 13.25
N ILE A 647 -13.22 3.51 12.86
CA ILE A 647 -12.51 4.61 12.17
C ILE A 647 -11.87 5.53 13.22
N MET A 648 -10.54 5.51 13.30
CA MET A 648 -9.80 6.31 14.29
C MET A 648 -9.90 7.81 14.04
N ASN A 649 -9.79 8.21 12.76
CA ASN A 649 -9.94 9.60 12.35
C ASN A 649 -10.65 9.67 10.99
N PRO A 650 -11.94 10.07 10.97
CA PRO A 650 -12.73 10.08 9.72
C PRO A 650 -12.18 11.04 8.67
N LYS A 651 -11.43 12.08 9.05
CA LYS A 651 -10.84 13.04 8.11
C LYS A 651 -9.71 12.41 7.30
N THR A 652 -8.76 11.72 7.97
CA THR A 652 -7.66 11.04 7.31
C THR A 652 -8.11 9.78 6.59
N ALA A 653 -9.03 9.01 7.19
CA ALA A 653 -9.62 7.84 6.56
C ALA A 653 -10.37 8.21 5.28
N ARG A 654 -11.20 9.26 5.32
CA ARG A 654 -11.88 9.78 4.12
C ARG A 654 -10.89 10.19 3.03
N SER A 655 -9.78 10.82 3.39
CA SER A 655 -8.71 11.20 2.45
C SER A 655 -8.11 9.95 1.75
N GLN A 656 -7.94 8.84 2.48
CA GLN A 656 -7.46 7.59 1.88
C GLN A 656 -8.48 6.98 0.92
N VAL A 657 -9.76 6.95 1.28
CA VAL A 657 -10.82 6.45 0.39
C VAL A 657 -10.95 7.33 -0.86
N LEU A 658 -10.92 8.65 -0.71
CA LEU A 658 -10.92 9.59 -1.84
C LEU A 658 -9.76 9.33 -2.80
N GLY A 659 -8.53 9.23 -2.28
CA GLY A 659 -7.35 8.94 -3.09
C GLY A 659 -7.42 7.58 -3.77
N GLY A 660 -8.01 6.55 -3.13
CA GLY A 660 -8.28 5.25 -3.73
C GLY A 660 -9.31 5.33 -4.84
N THR A 661 -10.41 6.04 -4.62
CA THR A 661 -11.47 6.26 -5.62
C THR A 661 -10.94 6.99 -6.85
N VAL A 662 -10.15 8.06 -6.66
CA VAL A 662 -9.50 8.79 -7.77
C VAL A 662 -8.58 7.86 -8.56
N TRP A 663 -7.84 6.99 -7.87
CA TRP A 663 -7.00 6.01 -8.58
C TRP A 663 -7.83 4.96 -9.34
N GLY A 664 -8.93 4.49 -8.78
CA GLY A 664 -9.86 3.62 -9.50
C GLY A 664 -10.46 4.27 -10.76
N ILE A 665 -10.74 5.58 -10.72
CA ILE A 665 -11.12 6.38 -11.90
C ILE A 665 -9.98 6.42 -12.91
N SER A 666 -8.75 6.67 -12.45
CA SER A 666 -7.54 6.68 -13.28
C SER A 666 -7.31 5.34 -13.99
N MET A 667 -7.35 4.26 -13.23
CA MET A 667 -7.22 2.89 -13.73
C MET A 667 -8.28 2.56 -14.79
N ALA A 668 -9.52 3.05 -14.60
CA ALA A 668 -10.61 2.79 -15.53
C ALA A 668 -10.49 3.56 -16.84
N LEU A 669 -9.99 4.81 -16.82
CA LEU A 669 -10.15 5.72 -17.95
C LEU A 669 -8.84 6.27 -18.55
N MET A 670 -7.71 6.21 -17.83
CA MET A 670 -6.54 7.01 -18.20
C MET A 670 -5.20 6.25 -18.12
N GLU A 671 -4.95 5.55 -17.01
CA GLU A 671 -3.61 5.02 -16.71
C GLU A 671 -3.28 3.76 -17.50
N GLU A 672 -2.22 3.85 -18.27
CA GLU A 672 -1.55 2.74 -18.92
C GLU A 672 -0.07 3.06 -19.10
N ALA A 673 0.79 2.13 -18.75
CA ALA A 673 2.22 2.20 -19.08
C ALA A 673 2.43 1.54 -20.46
N TYR A 674 2.69 2.35 -21.47
CA TYR A 674 2.90 1.87 -22.83
C TYR A 674 4.28 1.22 -22.99
N LEU A 675 4.32 -0.10 -22.93
CA LEU A 675 5.50 -0.89 -23.21
C LEU A 675 5.64 -1.08 -24.73
N ASN A 676 6.64 -0.43 -25.33
CA ASN A 676 6.92 -0.59 -26.77
C ASN A 676 7.76 -1.84 -26.99
N ASN A 677 7.18 -2.85 -27.65
CA ASN A 677 7.82 -4.15 -27.86
C ASN A 677 9.01 -4.11 -28.83
N ASP A 678 9.10 -3.12 -29.72
CA ASP A 678 10.23 -2.96 -30.62
C ASP A 678 11.45 -2.33 -29.93
N LEU A 679 11.21 -1.50 -28.91
CA LEU A 679 12.25 -0.82 -28.14
C LEU A 679 12.52 -1.49 -26.79
N GLY A 680 11.65 -2.38 -26.33
CA GLY A 680 11.73 -3.07 -25.04
C GLY A 680 11.65 -2.14 -23.83
N ARG A 681 10.93 -1.02 -23.94
CA ARG A 681 10.85 -0.01 -22.86
C ARG A 681 9.50 0.67 -22.79
N TYR A 682 9.18 1.17 -21.61
CA TYR A 682 8.06 2.09 -21.43
C TYR A 682 8.35 3.43 -22.09
N ILE A 683 7.47 3.91 -22.95
CA ILE A 683 7.69 5.13 -23.74
C ILE A 683 7.05 6.38 -23.12
N ASN A 684 5.99 6.25 -22.32
CA ASN A 684 5.28 7.33 -21.66
C ASN A 684 5.74 7.51 -20.20
N HIS A 685 7.04 7.70 -20.00
CA HIS A 685 7.70 7.69 -18.69
C HIS A 685 7.83 9.09 -18.03
N ASN A 686 6.81 9.92 -18.19
CA ASN A 686 6.72 11.24 -17.56
C ASN A 686 5.25 11.67 -17.41
N TYR A 687 4.98 12.71 -16.63
CA TYR A 687 3.60 13.17 -16.37
C TYR A 687 2.92 13.86 -17.55
N ALA A 688 3.63 14.21 -18.63
CA ALA A 688 3.01 14.73 -19.84
C ALA A 688 2.37 13.63 -20.69
N GLU A 689 2.86 12.40 -20.56
CA GLU A 689 2.48 11.26 -21.41
C GLU A 689 1.83 10.12 -20.62
N TYR A 690 2.18 9.94 -19.35
CA TYR A 690 1.52 9.02 -18.43
C TYR A 690 0.33 9.74 -17.78
N HIS A 691 -0.84 9.56 -18.36
CA HIS A 691 -2.03 10.32 -17.98
C HIS A 691 -2.58 9.85 -16.64
N ILE A 692 -2.81 10.81 -15.76
CA ILE A 692 -3.50 10.65 -14.47
C ILE A 692 -4.60 11.71 -14.37
N PRO A 693 -5.66 11.48 -13.59
CA PRO A 693 -6.71 12.47 -13.39
C PRO A 693 -6.17 13.77 -12.77
N VAL A 694 -6.59 14.88 -13.32
CA VAL A 694 -6.40 16.19 -12.70
C VAL A 694 -7.68 16.63 -11.99
N ASN A 695 -7.63 17.72 -11.24
CA ASN A 695 -8.78 18.16 -10.44
C ASN A 695 -10.04 18.42 -11.30
N ALA A 696 -9.89 18.77 -12.57
CA ALA A 696 -11.01 18.98 -13.50
C ALA A 696 -11.76 17.69 -13.86
N ASP A 697 -11.11 16.53 -13.78
CA ASP A 697 -11.70 15.22 -14.09
C ASP A 697 -12.49 14.64 -12.91
N ILE A 698 -12.28 15.20 -11.71
CA ILE A 698 -12.86 14.67 -10.48
C ILE A 698 -14.01 15.57 -10.02
N HIS A 699 -15.22 15.04 -10.13
CA HIS A 699 -16.42 15.77 -9.73
C HIS A 699 -16.83 15.42 -8.28
N LYS A 700 -17.92 14.71 -8.09
CA LYS A 700 -18.46 14.43 -6.76
C LYS A 700 -18.08 13.04 -6.28
N ILE A 701 -17.41 12.96 -5.12
CA ILE A 701 -17.14 11.71 -4.42
C ILE A 701 -17.69 11.82 -3.00
N ASP A 702 -18.68 10.99 -2.68
CA ASP A 702 -19.20 10.80 -1.34
C ASP A 702 -18.60 9.52 -0.74
N VAL A 703 -18.07 9.63 0.49
CA VAL A 703 -17.55 8.50 1.26
C VAL A 703 -18.44 8.27 2.46
N ILE A 704 -18.92 7.03 2.61
CA ILE A 704 -19.68 6.56 3.77
C ILE A 704 -18.80 5.58 4.53
N PHE A 705 -18.67 5.75 5.84
CA PHE A 705 -18.13 4.73 6.73
C PHE A 705 -19.30 4.02 7.41
N VAL A 706 -19.50 2.77 7.06
CA VAL A 706 -20.49 1.91 7.72
C VAL A 706 -20.01 1.61 9.13
N GLU A 707 -20.92 1.65 10.10
CA GLU A 707 -20.58 1.39 11.50
C GLU A 707 -20.14 -0.07 11.67
N GLU A 708 -18.90 -0.25 12.08
CA GLU A 708 -18.30 -1.56 12.29
C GLU A 708 -17.22 -1.45 13.37
N GLU A 709 -17.11 -2.47 14.19
CA GLU A 709 -16.01 -2.70 15.12
C GLU A 709 -15.61 -4.17 15.04
N ASP A 710 -14.30 -4.46 15.03
CA ASP A 710 -13.80 -5.83 14.87
C ASP A 710 -12.65 -6.13 15.83
N ASP A 711 -13.02 -6.48 17.07
CA ASP A 711 -12.08 -6.83 18.13
C ASP A 711 -11.34 -8.17 17.88
N ILE A 712 -11.79 -8.95 16.88
CA ILE A 712 -11.13 -10.20 16.48
C ILE A 712 -9.94 -9.89 15.56
N ALA A 713 -10.13 -9.02 14.58
CA ALA A 713 -9.06 -8.61 13.66
C ALA A 713 -8.02 -7.72 14.38
N SER A 714 -8.47 -6.91 15.34
CA SER A 714 -7.61 -5.96 16.05
C SER A 714 -8.08 -5.72 17.49
N PRO A 715 -7.16 -5.71 18.48
CA PRO A 715 -7.54 -5.38 19.86
C PRO A 715 -8.04 -3.94 20.04
N ILE A 716 -7.92 -3.09 19.04
CA ILE A 716 -8.42 -1.70 19.02
C ILE A 716 -9.62 -1.52 18.08
N GLY A 717 -10.18 -2.62 17.56
CA GLY A 717 -11.39 -2.64 16.75
C GLY A 717 -11.25 -2.12 15.31
N VAL A 718 -10.02 -1.80 14.84
CA VAL A 718 -9.77 -1.19 13.52
C VAL A 718 -9.41 -2.23 12.46
N LYS A 719 -9.72 -1.92 11.20
CA LYS A 719 -9.23 -2.62 10.00
C LYS A 719 -8.51 -1.63 9.08
N GLY A 720 -7.94 -2.13 7.98
CA GLY A 720 -7.24 -1.30 7.00
C GLY A 720 -8.16 -0.51 6.09
N VAL A 721 -7.82 0.76 5.83
CA VAL A 721 -8.57 1.68 4.94
C VAL A 721 -7.75 2.09 3.72
N GLY A 722 -6.42 1.96 3.78
CA GLY A 722 -5.51 2.54 2.80
C GLY A 722 -5.72 2.06 1.37
N GLU A 723 -6.15 0.82 1.18
CA GLU A 723 -6.26 0.14 -0.11
C GLU A 723 -7.71 -0.11 -0.54
N ILE A 724 -8.60 -0.42 0.40
CA ILE A 724 -10.01 -0.78 0.11
C ILE A 724 -10.74 0.27 -0.72
N GLY A 725 -10.45 1.56 -0.54
CA GLY A 725 -11.12 2.64 -1.26
C GLY A 725 -10.94 2.65 -2.78
N MET A 726 -9.99 1.87 -3.31
CA MET A 726 -9.74 1.72 -4.75
C MET A 726 -10.59 0.60 -5.36
N LEU A 727 -10.89 -0.43 -4.57
CA LEU A 727 -11.54 -1.63 -5.05
C LEU A 727 -12.99 -1.36 -5.45
N GLY A 728 -13.48 -2.11 -6.44
CA GLY A 728 -14.80 -1.92 -7.02
C GLY A 728 -14.94 -0.72 -7.97
N VAL A 729 -14.13 0.34 -7.81
CA VAL A 729 -14.34 1.60 -8.56
C VAL A 729 -14.17 1.41 -10.07
N ALA A 730 -13.09 0.77 -10.52
CA ALA A 730 -12.85 0.55 -11.95
C ALA A 730 -13.93 -0.35 -12.58
N ALA A 731 -14.35 -1.41 -11.90
CA ALA A 731 -15.44 -2.27 -12.34
C ALA A 731 -16.80 -1.52 -12.37
N ALA A 732 -17.09 -0.72 -11.34
CA ALA A 732 -18.33 0.07 -11.32
C ALA A 732 -18.39 1.08 -12.48
N ILE A 733 -17.23 1.67 -12.86
CA ILE A 733 -17.13 2.54 -14.04
C ILE A 733 -17.39 1.76 -15.32
N ALA A 734 -16.75 0.59 -15.51
CA ALA A 734 -16.97 -0.27 -16.68
C ALA A 734 -18.43 -0.72 -16.79
N ASN A 735 -19.06 -1.06 -15.67
CA ASN A 735 -20.48 -1.42 -15.57
C ASN A 735 -21.39 -0.22 -15.88
N ALA A 736 -21.05 0.97 -15.41
CA ALA A 736 -21.76 2.20 -15.74
C ALA A 736 -21.64 2.56 -17.22
N VAL A 737 -20.48 2.38 -17.82
CA VAL A 737 -20.24 2.58 -19.27
C VAL A 737 -21.08 1.59 -20.07
N TYR A 738 -21.16 0.31 -19.68
CA TYR A 738 -22.07 -0.65 -20.31
C TYR A 738 -23.52 -0.21 -20.19
N HIS A 739 -23.95 0.21 -19.01
CA HIS A 739 -25.33 0.68 -18.80
C HIS A 739 -25.65 1.92 -19.66
N ALA A 740 -24.68 2.86 -19.82
CA ALA A 740 -24.84 4.01 -20.69
C ALA A 740 -24.90 3.65 -22.16
N THR A 741 -23.99 2.79 -22.65
CA THR A 741 -23.71 2.61 -24.08
C THR A 741 -24.21 1.29 -24.67
N GLY A 742 -24.43 0.26 -23.84
CA GLY A 742 -24.65 -1.11 -24.27
C GLY A 742 -23.39 -1.84 -24.75
N LYS A 743 -22.21 -1.18 -24.72
CA LYS A 743 -20.92 -1.76 -25.11
C LYS A 743 -20.20 -2.31 -23.89
N ARG A 744 -19.87 -3.61 -23.87
CA ARG A 744 -19.13 -4.25 -22.79
C ARG A 744 -17.64 -4.25 -23.11
N VAL A 745 -16.90 -3.31 -22.54
CA VAL A 745 -15.44 -3.23 -22.67
C VAL A 745 -14.81 -3.98 -21.49
N ARG A 746 -13.92 -4.91 -21.79
CA ARG A 746 -13.24 -5.79 -20.81
C ARG A 746 -11.74 -5.54 -20.74
N GLU A 747 -11.26 -4.47 -21.33
CA GLU A 747 -9.85 -4.06 -21.35
C GLU A 747 -9.74 -2.63 -20.84
N LEU A 748 -8.93 -2.42 -19.80
CA LEU A 748 -8.65 -1.11 -19.24
C LEU A 748 -7.37 -0.51 -19.84
N PRO A 749 -7.30 0.82 -19.96
CA PRO A 749 -8.34 1.80 -19.72
C PRO A 749 -9.43 1.79 -20.81
N LEU A 750 -10.62 2.32 -20.48
CA LEU A 750 -11.76 2.46 -21.39
C LEU A 750 -11.54 3.66 -22.31
N THR A 751 -10.68 3.50 -23.29
CA THR A 751 -10.29 4.55 -24.23
C THR A 751 -11.37 4.80 -25.32
N ILE A 752 -11.26 5.94 -25.99
CA ILE A 752 -12.23 6.41 -26.99
C ILE A 752 -12.41 5.37 -28.11
N ASP A 753 -11.34 4.78 -28.61
CA ASP A 753 -11.34 3.77 -29.67
C ASP A 753 -12.14 2.51 -29.31
N LYS A 754 -12.24 2.16 -28.01
CA LYS A 754 -13.03 1.02 -27.53
C LYS A 754 -14.53 1.35 -27.43
N LEU A 755 -14.89 2.63 -27.50
CA LEU A 755 -16.25 3.11 -27.35
C LEU A 755 -16.87 3.63 -28.68
N LEU A 756 -16.07 3.97 -29.66
CA LEU A 756 -16.52 4.28 -31.01
C LEU A 756 -16.72 3.01 -31.84
#